data_7df45b8863b9bcc3cfda1aecced1b8f3
#
_entry.id   7df45b8863b9bcc3cfda1aecced1b8f3
#
_cell.length_a   1.000
_cell.length_b   1.000
_cell.length_c   1.000
_cell.angle_alpha   90.00
_cell.angle_beta   90.00
_cell.angle_gamma   90.00
#
_symmetry.space_group_name_H-M   'P 1'
#
loop_
_entity.id
_entity.type
_entity.pdbx_description
1 polymer ?
#
loop_
_entity_poly.entity_id
_entity_poly.type
_entity_poly.pdbx_seq_one_letter_code
_entity_poly.pdbx_strand_id
1 'polypeptide(L)'
;ATKFVKFMSQRSVPDDKPAGSVTIGRASDNDIVIPDVLASRHHATLVLTPLGAEIRDRSVNGTFVNGTRVGSAILGEGDVVTIGNVDLVLTDSTLVRRTEAATRSGGLEVNAVNFRIDGKRLLNDISLIARPGTLTSVIGGSGAGKSTLARLIAGYTTPSTGSVTFEGHDIHAEYASLRSRIGMVPQDDVVHRQLTVNQALGYAAELRLPPDTSKADRAQVVAEVLEELDMTKHADTRVDKLSGGQRKRASVALELLTGPSLLILDEPTSGLDPALDHQVMMMLRQLADAGRVVIVVTHMLSYLDLCDQVLLVAPGGKTAFYGPPDQVGSAMGTTNWAKIFAKVGADPDEANRRFLANKQPPAATKTDTPADLGEPVHTSLRRQLSTIARRQVRLVVADRAYFAFLALLPFILGALSLTVPGHKGFHVAGPGDTPDESAQILNLVILAAAFMGTALTIRDLIGERPIFQREQAAGLSTTAYLLAKTGVFCGFAILQAAIAATIVVVGKGAPTRGAVLLGNATVELYVTVAATCVASALFGLVLSALVRSTEQIMPLFVVSIMAQLVLCGGMVPVTDRLLLDQLSWITPARWGYAAASSTVDVRHLVPGALVPQDRWWQHTSGAWLFDMGMLAAQSVIYTGFVRWKIRLHR
;
A
#
# COMPACT_ATOMS: atom_id res chain seq x y z
N ALA A 1 22.63 -34.32 7.30
CA ALA A 1 22.33 -35.56 6.57
C ALA A 1 21.89 -35.18 5.16
N THR A 2 22.79 -35.41 4.22
CA THR A 2 22.65 -35.14 2.79
C THR A 2 21.50 -35.92 2.19
N LYS A 3 20.40 -35.27 1.83
CA LYS A 3 19.37 -35.91 0.98
C LYS A 3 19.78 -35.74 -0.47
N PHE A 4 20.45 -36.76 -1.01
CA PHE A 4 20.51 -37.00 -2.44
C PHE A 4 19.09 -37.24 -2.97
N VAL A 5 18.55 -36.30 -3.74
CA VAL A 5 17.35 -36.55 -4.54
C VAL A 5 17.77 -37.32 -5.78
N LYS A 6 17.59 -38.63 -5.74
CA LYS A 6 17.79 -39.53 -6.85
C LYS A 6 16.63 -39.34 -7.82
N PHE A 7 16.92 -38.82 -9.01
CA PHE A 7 15.95 -38.81 -10.12
C PHE A 7 15.71 -40.21 -10.62
N MET A 8 14.56 -40.76 -10.34
CA MET A 8 13.87 -41.77 -11.14
C MET A 8 12.42 -41.85 -10.68
N SER A 9 11.49 -41.34 -11.42
CA SER A 9 10.15 -41.88 -11.47
C SER A 9 9.56 -41.65 -12.85
N GLN A 10 9.34 -42.75 -13.54
CA GLN A 10 8.55 -42.81 -14.77
C GLN A 10 7.13 -42.30 -14.48
N ARG A 11 6.75 -41.20 -15.10
CA ARG A 11 5.35 -40.83 -15.33
C ARG A 11 5.20 -40.27 -16.73
N SER A 12 4.13 -40.69 -17.38
CA SER A 12 3.71 -40.37 -18.73
C SER A 12 3.92 -38.92 -19.11
N VAL A 13 4.73 -38.68 -20.14
CA VAL A 13 5.11 -37.40 -20.74
C VAL A 13 3.98 -36.93 -21.65
N PRO A 14 3.55 -35.65 -21.61
CA PRO A 14 2.78 -35.06 -22.69
C PRO A 14 3.62 -34.94 -23.98
N ASP A 15 3.00 -35.23 -25.12
CA ASP A 15 3.60 -35.48 -26.45
C ASP A 15 4.33 -34.31 -27.16
N ASP A 16 4.79 -33.27 -26.45
CA ASP A 16 5.41 -32.09 -27.07
C ASP A 16 6.83 -31.76 -26.57
N LYS A 17 7.56 -32.73 -26.00
CA LYS A 17 8.95 -32.51 -25.55
C LYS A 17 9.94 -32.86 -26.68
N PRO A 18 10.88 -31.93 -27.04
CA PRO A 18 12.05 -32.30 -27.82
C PRO A 18 12.84 -33.37 -27.09
N ALA A 19 13.20 -34.44 -27.78
CA ALA A 19 14.01 -35.52 -27.19
C ALA A 19 15.33 -34.93 -26.60
N GLY A 20 15.57 -35.15 -25.30
CA GLY A 20 16.76 -34.65 -24.60
C GLY A 20 16.59 -33.28 -23.94
N SER A 21 15.37 -32.77 -23.74
CA SER A 21 15.14 -31.52 -23.03
C SER A 21 14.76 -31.75 -21.56
N VAL A 22 15.35 -30.95 -20.64
CA VAL A 22 15.07 -30.93 -19.20
C VAL A 22 14.30 -29.66 -18.86
N THR A 23 13.11 -29.79 -18.30
CA THR A 23 12.27 -28.65 -17.87
C THR A 23 12.62 -28.23 -16.46
N ILE A 24 12.65 -26.91 -16.22
CA ILE A 24 13.04 -26.31 -14.96
C ILE A 24 11.97 -25.32 -14.53
N GLY A 25 11.52 -25.37 -13.28
CA GLY A 25 10.53 -24.42 -12.78
C GLY A 25 9.96 -24.81 -11.42
N ARG A 26 9.04 -23.99 -10.92
CA ARG A 26 8.43 -24.16 -9.59
C ARG A 26 7.37 -25.26 -9.56
N ALA A 27 6.70 -25.54 -10.64
CA ALA A 27 5.66 -26.58 -10.69
C ALA A 27 6.26 -27.98 -10.57
N SER A 28 5.54 -28.87 -9.90
CA SER A 28 5.99 -30.23 -9.58
C SER A 28 6.09 -31.16 -10.79
N ASP A 29 5.60 -30.74 -11.94
CA ASP A 29 5.68 -31.45 -13.22
C ASP A 29 6.96 -31.15 -14.02
N ASN A 30 7.85 -30.27 -13.52
CA ASN A 30 9.17 -30.04 -14.09
C ASN A 30 10.15 -31.15 -13.71
N ASP A 31 11.14 -31.36 -14.57
CA ASP A 31 12.24 -32.32 -14.30
C ASP A 31 13.15 -31.81 -13.17
N ILE A 32 13.41 -30.50 -13.12
CA ILE A 32 14.09 -29.83 -12.01
C ILE A 32 13.10 -28.88 -11.34
N VAL A 33 12.66 -29.26 -10.14
CA VAL A 33 11.74 -28.44 -9.34
C VAL A 33 12.54 -27.43 -8.51
N ILE A 34 12.24 -26.14 -8.68
CA ILE A 34 12.84 -25.05 -7.91
C ILE A 34 11.79 -24.54 -6.94
N PRO A 35 11.91 -24.81 -5.63
CA PRO A 35 10.97 -24.35 -4.62
C PRO A 35 11.25 -22.89 -4.26
N ASP A 36 11.10 -21.99 -5.24
CA ASP A 36 11.23 -20.55 -5.06
C ASP A 36 10.04 -19.85 -5.71
N VAL A 37 9.42 -18.96 -4.98
CA VAL A 37 8.23 -18.21 -5.43
C VAL A 37 8.52 -17.27 -6.60
N LEU A 38 9.76 -16.82 -6.76
CA LEU A 38 10.21 -16.00 -7.87
C LEU A 38 10.48 -16.82 -9.14
N ALA A 39 10.61 -18.15 -9.03
CA ALA A 39 10.67 -19.02 -10.18
C ALA A 39 9.28 -19.15 -10.81
N SER A 40 9.18 -19.01 -12.14
CA SER A 40 7.96 -19.30 -12.88
C SER A 40 7.59 -20.78 -12.79
N ARG A 41 6.32 -21.14 -12.97
CA ARG A 41 5.87 -22.54 -12.92
C ARG A 41 6.66 -23.41 -13.89
N HIS A 42 6.85 -22.95 -15.14
CA HIS A 42 7.74 -23.49 -16.15
C HIS A 42 8.71 -22.36 -16.51
N HIS A 43 9.89 -22.37 -15.90
CA HIS A 43 10.80 -21.22 -15.90
C HIS A 43 11.76 -21.25 -17.07
N ALA A 44 12.44 -22.36 -17.29
CA ALA A 44 13.41 -22.54 -18.35
C ALA A 44 13.42 -23.98 -18.87
N THR A 45 14.04 -24.17 -20.02
CA THR A 45 14.29 -25.48 -20.59
C THR A 45 15.76 -25.62 -20.90
N LEU A 46 16.43 -26.67 -20.41
CA LEU A 46 17.78 -27.03 -20.78
C LEU A 46 17.71 -28.02 -21.93
N VAL A 47 18.36 -27.72 -23.04
CA VAL A 47 18.38 -28.55 -24.26
C VAL A 47 19.83 -28.94 -24.56
N LEU A 48 20.11 -30.22 -24.70
CA LEU A 48 21.42 -30.69 -25.14
C LEU A 48 21.55 -30.51 -26.64
N THR A 49 22.48 -29.69 -27.06
CA THR A 49 22.79 -29.40 -28.47
C THR A 49 24.19 -29.92 -28.83
N PRO A 50 24.55 -30.08 -30.11
CA PRO A 50 25.91 -30.43 -30.52
C PRO A 50 26.98 -29.44 -30.05
N LEU A 51 26.60 -28.23 -29.69
CA LEU A 51 27.48 -27.16 -29.20
C LEU A 51 27.57 -27.09 -27.67
N GLY A 52 26.82 -27.91 -26.94
CA GLY A 52 26.74 -27.93 -25.48
C GLY A 52 25.31 -27.88 -24.94
N ALA A 53 25.19 -27.72 -23.64
CA ALA A 53 23.90 -27.56 -22.98
C ALA A 53 23.39 -26.12 -23.18
N GLU A 54 22.28 -25.93 -23.88
CA GLU A 54 21.64 -24.63 -24.11
C GLU A 54 20.47 -24.45 -23.13
N ILE A 55 20.50 -23.40 -22.31
CA ILE A 55 19.36 -22.99 -21.51
C ILE A 55 18.53 -21.96 -22.27
N ARG A 56 17.20 -22.15 -22.25
CA ARG A 56 16.22 -21.24 -22.88
C ARG A 56 15.23 -20.76 -21.83
N ASP A 57 15.19 -19.43 -21.64
CA ASP A 57 14.27 -18.79 -20.72
C ASP A 57 12.84 -18.75 -21.27
N ARG A 58 11.86 -19.03 -20.38
CA ARG A 58 10.42 -18.89 -20.63
C ARG A 58 9.74 -18.17 -19.47
N SER A 59 10.54 -17.56 -18.61
CA SER A 59 10.09 -17.05 -17.33
C SER A 59 9.56 -15.62 -17.41
N VAL A 60 8.86 -15.22 -16.34
CA VAL A 60 8.43 -13.84 -16.13
C VAL A 60 9.56 -13.00 -15.52
N ASN A 61 10.38 -13.62 -14.63
CA ASN A 61 11.40 -12.90 -13.86
C ASN A 61 12.80 -12.99 -14.48
N GLY A 62 12.99 -13.82 -15.49
CA GLY A 62 14.27 -14.01 -16.19
C GLY A 62 15.14 -15.12 -15.61
N THR A 63 15.93 -15.74 -16.49
CA THR A 63 16.99 -16.68 -16.18
C THR A 63 18.33 -15.96 -16.31
N PHE A 64 19.22 -16.15 -15.35
CA PHE A 64 20.53 -15.49 -15.34
C PHE A 64 21.63 -16.54 -15.45
N VAL A 65 22.63 -16.30 -16.31
CA VAL A 65 23.83 -17.14 -16.44
C VAL A 65 25.03 -16.30 -16.04
N ASN A 66 25.78 -16.75 -15.01
CA ASN A 66 26.89 -16.01 -14.41
C ASN A 66 26.53 -14.55 -14.08
N GLY A 67 25.28 -14.36 -13.60
CA GLY A 67 24.75 -13.06 -13.25
C GLY A 67 24.18 -12.26 -14.43
N THR A 68 24.33 -12.66 -15.69
CA THR A 68 23.75 -11.96 -16.85
C THR A 68 22.41 -12.56 -17.26
N ARG A 69 21.38 -11.73 -17.43
CA ARG A 69 20.09 -12.19 -17.93
C ARG A 69 20.17 -12.68 -19.36
N VAL A 70 19.60 -13.85 -19.62
CA VAL A 70 19.67 -14.48 -20.94
C VAL A 70 18.26 -14.89 -21.40
N GLY A 71 17.95 -14.72 -22.69
CA GLY A 71 16.80 -15.38 -23.34
C GLY A 71 17.16 -16.81 -23.75
N SER A 72 18.39 -17.02 -24.23
CA SER A 72 19.02 -18.33 -24.39
C SER A 72 20.54 -18.18 -24.26
N ALA A 73 21.19 -19.20 -23.73
CA ALA A 73 22.66 -19.26 -23.62
C ALA A 73 23.16 -20.69 -23.70
N ILE A 74 24.32 -20.90 -24.32
CA ILE A 74 25.05 -22.15 -24.26
C ILE A 74 25.88 -22.12 -22.98
N LEU A 75 25.70 -23.11 -22.12
CA LEU A 75 26.35 -23.23 -20.83
C LEU A 75 27.69 -23.99 -20.96
N GLY A 76 28.72 -23.46 -20.33
CA GLY A 76 29.96 -24.14 -20.07
C GLY A 76 29.96 -24.89 -18.74
N GLU A 77 30.88 -25.85 -18.59
CA GLU A 77 31.06 -26.55 -17.32
C GLU A 77 31.43 -25.57 -16.21
N GLY A 78 30.70 -25.63 -15.10
CA GLY A 78 30.86 -24.71 -13.97
C GLY A 78 30.06 -23.41 -14.05
N ASP A 79 29.37 -23.14 -15.17
CA ASP A 79 28.49 -21.97 -15.25
C ASP A 79 27.38 -22.01 -14.21
N VAL A 80 27.10 -20.84 -13.63
CA VAL A 80 26.05 -20.66 -12.62
C VAL A 80 24.81 -20.12 -13.28
N VAL A 81 23.73 -20.89 -13.17
CA VAL A 81 22.37 -20.48 -13.61
C VAL A 81 21.56 -20.09 -12.40
N THR A 82 21.17 -18.81 -12.32
CA THR A 82 20.32 -18.30 -11.23
C THR A 82 18.88 -18.18 -11.71
N ILE A 83 17.97 -18.80 -10.95
CA ILE A 83 16.52 -18.78 -11.16
C ILE A 83 15.85 -18.38 -9.84
N GLY A 84 15.23 -17.21 -9.80
CA GLY A 84 14.76 -16.62 -8.54
C GLY A 84 15.94 -16.40 -7.58
N ASN A 85 15.86 -17.00 -6.39
CA ASN A 85 16.94 -16.96 -5.38
C ASN A 85 17.77 -18.26 -5.36
N VAL A 86 17.62 -19.14 -6.35
CA VAL A 86 18.30 -20.44 -6.40
C VAL A 86 19.37 -20.44 -7.48
N ASP A 87 20.62 -20.75 -7.08
CA ASP A 87 21.74 -20.96 -7.97
C ASP A 87 21.88 -22.45 -8.30
N LEU A 88 22.00 -22.74 -9.59
CA LEU A 88 22.28 -24.05 -10.15
C LEU A 88 23.65 -23.98 -10.86
N VAL A 89 24.47 -25.01 -10.75
CA VAL A 89 25.76 -25.10 -11.44
C VAL A 89 25.68 -26.22 -12.47
N LEU A 90 26.16 -25.95 -13.68
CA LEU A 90 26.29 -27.00 -14.69
C LEU A 90 27.46 -27.92 -14.32
N THR A 91 27.18 -29.19 -14.10
CA THR A 91 28.18 -30.24 -13.82
C THR A 91 27.77 -31.48 -14.60
N ASP A 92 28.69 -32.04 -15.37
CA ASP A 92 28.47 -33.23 -16.22
C ASP A 92 27.19 -33.11 -17.09
N SER A 93 27.01 -31.96 -17.74
CA SER A 93 25.83 -31.63 -18.57
C SER A 93 24.47 -31.63 -17.80
N THR A 94 24.50 -31.57 -16.48
CA THR A 94 23.31 -31.52 -15.61
C THR A 94 23.40 -30.30 -14.68
N LEU A 95 22.27 -29.64 -14.43
CA LEU A 95 22.21 -28.55 -13.48
C LEU A 95 22.00 -29.09 -12.06
N VAL A 96 22.95 -28.82 -11.18
CA VAL A 96 22.95 -29.24 -9.78
C VAL A 96 22.81 -28.01 -8.89
N ARG A 97 21.96 -28.12 -7.85
CA ARG A 97 21.78 -27.01 -6.89
C ARG A 97 23.09 -26.74 -6.15
N ARG A 98 23.53 -25.49 -6.18
CA ARG A 98 24.70 -25.05 -5.41
C ARG A 98 24.34 -25.03 -3.93
N THR A 99 24.85 -26.00 -3.16
CA THR A 99 24.54 -26.17 -1.73
C THR A 99 25.48 -25.39 -0.82
N GLU A 100 26.59 -24.88 -1.34
CA GLU A 100 27.49 -24.04 -0.59
C GLU A 100 27.01 -22.59 -0.71
N ALA A 101 26.91 -21.89 0.41
CA ALA A 101 26.92 -20.43 0.49
C ALA A 101 28.31 -19.95 0.05
N ALA A 102 28.75 -20.34 -1.15
CA ALA A 102 29.95 -19.84 -1.75
C ALA A 102 29.72 -18.37 -2.02
N THR A 103 30.37 -17.53 -1.22
CA THR A 103 30.79 -16.18 -1.55
C THR A 103 30.02 -15.59 -2.74
N ARG A 104 28.72 -15.31 -2.54
CA ARG A 104 28.06 -14.33 -3.39
C ARG A 104 28.89 -13.07 -3.22
N SER A 105 29.65 -12.72 -4.25
CA SER A 105 30.30 -11.42 -4.38
C SER A 105 29.17 -10.41 -4.48
N GLY A 106 28.60 -10.05 -3.36
CA GLY A 106 27.43 -9.23 -3.32
C GLY A 106 27.00 -9.05 -1.86
N GLY A 107 26.10 -8.20 -1.62
CA GLY A 107 25.61 -7.80 -0.33
C GLY A 107 25.17 -6.36 -0.45
N LEU A 108 24.93 -5.75 0.67
CA LEU A 108 24.61 -4.32 0.75
C LEU A 108 25.91 -3.53 0.92
N GLU A 109 26.11 -2.55 0.06
CA GLU A 109 27.16 -1.55 0.21
C GLU A 109 26.56 -0.14 0.24
N VAL A 110 26.82 0.59 1.29
CA VAL A 110 26.46 1.99 1.45
C VAL A 110 27.75 2.80 1.42
N ASN A 111 27.91 3.65 0.41
CA ASN A 111 29.15 4.37 0.16
C ASN A 111 28.95 5.89 0.29
N ALA A 112 29.58 6.48 1.31
CA ALA A 112 29.67 7.93 1.56
C ALA A 112 28.31 8.66 1.44
N VAL A 113 27.24 8.07 1.97
CA VAL A 113 25.88 8.57 1.82
C VAL A 113 25.69 9.83 2.66
N ASN A 114 25.23 10.89 1.98
CA ASN A 114 24.78 12.14 2.59
C ASN A 114 23.30 12.37 2.27
N PHE A 115 22.58 12.93 3.24
CA PHE A 115 21.18 13.25 3.04
C PHE A 115 20.78 14.56 3.71
N ARG A 116 20.08 15.44 2.96
CA ARG A 116 19.57 16.73 3.42
C ARG A 116 18.09 16.87 3.13
N ILE A 117 17.35 17.46 4.08
CA ILE A 117 15.95 17.88 3.93
C ILE A 117 15.83 19.30 4.45
N ASP A 118 15.18 20.18 3.71
CA ASP A 118 14.92 21.58 4.09
C ASP A 118 16.18 22.30 4.62
N GLY A 119 17.32 22.07 3.96
CA GLY A 119 18.61 22.64 4.35
C GLY A 119 19.30 21.95 5.55
N LYS A 120 18.61 21.08 6.28
CA LYS A 120 19.17 20.35 7.43
C LYS A 120 19.82 19.04 6.97
N ARG A 121 21.09 18.83 7.36
CA ARG A 121 21.79 17.58 7.10
C ARG A 121 21.39 16.54 8.14
N LEU A 122 20.84 15.40 7.67
CA LEU A 122 20.40 14.29 8.52
C LEU A 122 21.38 13.12 8.49
N LEU A 123 22.12 12.92 7.40
CA LEU A 123 23.18 11.92 7.28
C LEU A 123 24.42 12.59 6.69
N ASN A 124 25.59 12.18 7.16
CA ASN A 124 26.88 12.76 6.81
C ASN A 124 27.94 11.68 6.65
N ASP A 125 28.29 11.35 5.41
CA ASP A 125 29.33 10.41 5.02
C ASP A 125 29.18 9.03 5.69
N ILE A 126 27.95 8.46 5.64
CA ILE A 126 27.69 7.12 6.17
C ILE A 126 28.17 6.08 5.16
N SER A 127 28.97 5.13 5.66
CA SER A 127 29.42 3.97 4.89
C SER A 127 29.30 2.71 5.72
N LEU A 128 28.77 1.63 5.13
CA LEU A 128 28.69 0.29 5.73
C LEU A 128 28.66 -0.79 4.65
N ILE A 129 29.09 -1.99 4.99
CA ILE A 129 29.05 -3.18 4.12
C ILE A 129 28.41 -4.31 4.92
N ALA A 130 27.28 -4.82 4.45
CA ALA A 130 26.63 -5.98 5.06
C ALA A 130 26.57 -7.14 4.05
N ARG A 131 27.13 -8.28 4.43
CA ARG A 131 27.24 -9.46 3.56
C ARG A 131 26.04 -10.41 3.75
N PRO A 132 25.74 -11.29 2.77
CA PRO A 132 24.75 -12.35 2.95
C PRO A 132 25.06 -13.21 4.19
N GLY A 133 24.03 -13.56 4.94
CA GLY A 133 24.18 -14.32 6.18
C GLY A 133 24.48 -13.47 7.42
N THR A 134 24.54 -12.13 7.30
CA THR A 134 24.88 -11.25 8.42
C THR A 134 23.68 -10.47 8.95
N LEU A 135 23.67 -10.29 10.27
CA LEU A 135 22.78 -9.41 11.02
C LEU A 135 23.57 -8.17 11.44
N THR A 136 23.22 -7.01 10.87
CA THR A 136 23.86 -5.72 11.18
C THR A 136 22.91 -4.84 11.97
N SER A 137 23.33 -4.37 13.13
CA SER A 137 22.56 -3.44 13.96
C SER A 137 22.97 -1.99 13.71
N VAL A 138 21.99 -1.11 13.50
CA VAL A 138 22.18 0.35 13.42
C VAL A 138 21.63 0.97 14.70
N ILE A 139 22.52 1.50 15.53
CA ILE A 139 22.21 2.07 16.85
C ILE A 139 22.60 3.55 16.92
N GLY A 140 22.05 4.26 17.87
CA GLY A 140 22.35 5.70 18.05
C GLY A 140 21.24 6.40 18.83
N GLY A 141 21.49 7.62 19.22
CA GLY A 141 20.52 8.46 19.94
C GLY A 141 19.26 8.76 19.12
N SER A 142 18.22 9.27 19.80
CA SER A 142 17.02 9.74 19.11
C SER A 142 17.38 10.90 18.18
N GLY A 143 16.83 10.87 16.96
CA GLY A 143 17.11 11.89 15.95
C GLY A 143 18.49 11.80 15.25
N ALA A 144 19.28 10.75 15.51
CA ALA A 144 20.59 10.56 14.87
C ALA A 144 20.53 10.20 13.38
N GLY A 145 19.34 9.99 12.78
CA GLY A 145 19.17 9.69 11.36
C GLY A 145 19.01 8.19 11.03
N LYS A 146 18.88 7.30 12.02
CA LYS A 146 18.78 5.84 11.83
C LYS A 146 17.65 5.41 10.90
N SER A 147 16.42 5.86 11.16
CA SER A 147 15.25 5.55 10.32
C SER A 147 15.38 6.16 8.92
N THR A 148 16.06 7.31 8.80
CA THR A 148 16.38 7.91 7.50
C THR A 148 17.34 7.02 6.71
N LEU A 149 18.38 6.48 7.36
CA LEU A 149 19.31 5.54 6.76
C LEU A 149 18.57 4.26 6.32
N ALA A 150 17.71 3.70 7.17
CA ALA A 150 16.92 2.52 6.84
C ALA A 150 16.06 2.74 5.57
N ARG A 151 15.41 3.91 5.47
CA ARG A 151 14.59 4.29 4.29
C ARG A 151 15.43 4.49 3.03
N LEU A 152 16.64 5.01 3.14
CA LEU A 152 17.59 5.15 2.05
C LEU A 152 18.05 3.78 1.55
N ILE A 153 18.41 2.87 2.45
CA ILE A 153 18.80 1.49 2.12
C ILE A 153 17.63 0.75 1.47
N ALA A 154 16.41 0.98 1.94
CA ALA A 154 15.21 0.38 1.36
C ALA A 154 14.80 0.96 -0.01
N GLY A 155 15.48 2.00 -0.51
CA GLY A 155 15.15 2.66 -1.77
C GLY A 155 13.93 3.59 -1.72
N TYR A 156 13.40 3.90 -0.53
CA TYR A 156 12.24 4.78 -0.36
C TYR A 156 12.56 6.27 -0.47
N THR A 157 13.84 6.61 -0.33
CA THR A 157 14.35 7.98 -0.39
C THR A 157 15.71 7.96 -1.04
N THR A 158 15.97 8.87 -1.99
CA THR A 158 17.24 8.97 -2.70
C THR A 158 18.25 9.79 -1.90
N PRO A 159 19.52 9.36 -1.76
CA PRO A 159 20.56 10.15 -1.09
C PRO A 159 20.87 11.44 -1.86
N SER A 160 21.30 12.48 -1.14
CA SER A 160 21.74 13.72 -1.77
C SER A 160 23.07 13.55 -2.50
N THR A 161 23.97 12.75 -1.93
CA THR A 161 25.24 12.29 -2.54
C THR A 161 25.62 10.93 -1.97
N GLY A 162 26.52 10.21 -2.63
CA GLY A 162 26.87 8.84 -2.30
C GLY A 162 26.00 7.83 -3.04
N SER A 163 26.19 6.55 -2.78
CA SER A 163 25.45 5.47 -3.42
C SER A 163 25.09 4.37 -2.44
N VAL A 164 23.97 3.69 -2.73
CA VAL A 164 23.58 2.47 -2.03
C VAL A 164 23.41 1.38 -3.08
N THR A 165 24.24 0.35 -2.99
CA THR A 165 24.20 -0.77 -3.95
C THR A 165 23.87 -2.07 -3.23
N PHE A 166 23.09 -2.90 -3.89
CA PHE A 166 22.78 -4.25 -3.43
C PHE A 166 23.07 -5.24 -4.56
N GLU A 167 23.88 -6.25 -4.25
CA GLU A 167 24.39 -7.22 -5.24
C GLU A 167 25.04 -6.53 -6.47
N GLY A 168 25.71 -5.39 -6.26
CA GLY A 168 26.36 -4.58 -7.29
C GLY A 168 25.44 -3.58 -8.02
N HIS A 169 24.13 -3.63 -7.82
CA HIS A 169 23.14 -2.76 -8.47
C HIS A 169 22.81 -1.54 -7.62
N ASP A 170 22.70 -0.37 -8.23
CA ASP A 170 22.24 0.83 -7.53
C ASP A 170 20.76 0.72 -7.20
N ILE A 171 20.45 0.70 -5.90
CA ILE A 171 19.06 0.54 -5.41
C ILE A 171 18.14 1.65 -5.92
N HIS A 172 18.62 2.87 -6.05
CA HIS A 172 17.79 4.01 -6.42
C HIS A 172 17.57 4.11 -7.94
N ALA A 173 18.58 3.75 -8.72
CA ALA A 173 18.48 3.72 -10.19
C ALA A 173 17.63 2.53 -10.67
N GLU A 174 17.79 1.35 -10.04
CA GLU A 174 17.18 0.10 -10.48
C GLU A 174 16.10 -0.42 -9.51
N TYR A 175 15.52 0.46 -8.70
CA TYR A 175 14.56 0.11 -7.65
C TYR A 175 13.42 -0.78 -8.14
N ALA A 176 12.88 -0.51 -9.32
CA ALA A 176 11.75 -1.26 -9.86
C ALA A 176 12.07 -2.76 -10.02
N SER A 177 13.29 -3.10 -10.39
CA SER A 177 13.76 -4.49 -10.56
C SER A 177 14.20 -5.12 -9.24
N LEU A 178 14.74 -4.32 -8.30
CA LEU A 178 15.24 -4.80 -7.00
C LEU A 178 14.16 -4.92 -5.91
N ARG A 179 13.04 -4.21 -6.03
CA ARG A 179 12.02 -4.10 -4.97
C ARG A 179 11.47 -5.42 -4.45
N SER A 180 11.46 -6.48 -5.28
CA SER A 180 11.03 -7.82 -4.85
C SER A 180 12.07 -8.52 -3.97
N ARG A 181 13.33 -8.09 -4.04
CA ARG A 181 14.46 -8.63 -3.26
C ARG A 181 14.71 -7.85 -1.97
N ILE A 182 14.03 -6.72 -1.78
CA ILE A 182 14.19 -5.82 -0.63
C ILE A 182 12.89 -5.81 0.17
N GLY A 183 12.98 -6.19 1.44
CA GLY A 183 11.88 -6.08 2.40
C GLY A 183 12.15 -4.97 3.42
N MET A 184 11.16 -4.11 3.69
CA MET A 184 11.25 -3.06 4.70
C MET A 184 10.10 -3.16 5.68
N VAL A 185 10.41 -3.45 6.93
CA VAL A 185 9.47 -3.49 8.04
C VAL A 185 9.57 -2.17 8.80
N PRO A 186 8.56 -1.30 8.73
CA PRO A 186 8.56 -0.02 9.44
C PRO A 186 8.37 -0.20 10.95
N GLN A 187 8.65 0.88 11.70
CA GLN A 187 8.49 0.93 13.16
C GLN A 187 7.06 0.61 13.58
N ASP A 188 6.07 1.25 12.93
CA ASP A 188 4.66 0.96 13.17
C ASP A 188 4.24 -0.35 12.49
N ASP A 189 3.30 -1.07 13.12
CA ASP A 189 2.73 -2.29 12.54
C ASP A 189 1.71 -1.94 11.45
N VAL A 190 2.21 -1.79 10.24
CA VAL A 190 1.44 -1.36 9.06
C VAL A 190 0.69 -2.55 8.45
N VAL A 191 -0.36 -3.01 9.14
CA VAL A 191 -1.23 -4.13 8.72
C VAL A 191 -2.70 -3.76 8.96
N HIS A 192 -3.59 -4.20 8.08
CA HIS A 192 -5.04 -4.02 8.26
C HIS A 192 -5.54 -4.76 9.50
N ARG A 193 -5.90 -4.03 10.54
CA ARG A 193 -6.28 -4.58 11.85
C ARG A 193 -7.58 -5.38 11.83
N GLN A 194 -8.47 -5.10 10.89
CA GLN A 194 -9.78 -5.75 10.73
C GLN A 194 -9.70 -7.13 10.08
N LEU A 195 -8.62 -7.43 9.37
CA LEU A 195 -8.41 -8.71 8.69
C LEU A 195 -7.80 -9.75 9.61
N THR A 196 -7.99 -11.04 9.28
CA THR A 196 -7.17 -12.10 9.86
C THR A 196 -5.76 -12.07 9.26
N VAL A 197 -4.78 -12.66 9.93
CA VAL A 197 -3.41 -12.75 9.42
C VAL A 197 -3.38 -13.39 8.04
N ASN A 198 -4.08 -14.52 7.86
CA ASN A 198 -4.16 -15.23 6.59
C ASN A 198 -4.80 -14.39 5.48
N GLN A 199 -5.84 -13.60 5.81
CA GLN A 199 -6.45 -12.68 4.84
C GLN A 199 -5.51 -11.55 4.44
N ALA A 200 -4.81 -10.95 5.40
CA ALA A 200 -3.87 -9.86 5.13
C ALA A 200 -2.72 -10.34 4.24
N LEU A 201 -2.11 -11.49 4.58
CA LEU A 201 -1.05 -12.10 3.79
C LEU A 201 -1.56 -12.57 2.41
N GLY A 202 -2.77 -13.13 2.33
CA GLY A 202 -3.37 -13.56 1.07
C GLY A 202 -3.55 -12.41 0.06
N TYR A 203 -4.06 -11.26 0.50
CA TYR A 203 -4.17 -10.06 -0.35
C TYR A 203 -2.79 -9.49 -0.72
N ALA A 204 -1.84 -9.49 0.21
CA ALA A 204 -0.48 -9.05 -0.09
C ALA A 204 0.21 -9.98 -1.09
N ALA A 205 0.03 -11.29 -0.98
CA ALA A 205 0.53 -12.28 -1.93
C ALA A 205 -0.05 -12.07 -3.34
N GLU A 206 -1.35 -11.77 -3.45
CA GLU A 206 -1.96 -11.44 -4.75
C GLU A 206 -1.37 -10.19 -5.41
N LEU A 207 -0.94 -9.21 -4.61
CA LEU A 207 -0.41 -7.94 -5.11
C LEU A 207 1.09 -8.00 -5.45
N ARG A 208 1.85 -8.85 -4.73
CA ARG A 208 3.32 -8.85 -4.78
C ARG A 208 3.92 -10.01 -5.58
N LEU A 209 3.23 -11.17 -5.60
CA LEU A 209 3.74 -12.36 -6.29
C LEU A 209 3.52 -12.29 -7.80
N PRO A 210 4.36 -12.96 -8.59
CA PRO A 210 4.26 -12.99 -10.03
C PRO A 210 2.86 -13.34 -10.55
N PRO A 211 2.45 -12.84 -11.73
CA PRO A 211 1.10 -13.04 -12.25
C PRO A 211 0.77 -14.50 -12.59
N ASP A 212 1.76 -15.34 -12.81
CA ASP A 212 1.64 -16.77 -13.09
C ASP A 212 1.39 -17.63 -11.84
N THR A 213 1.48 -17.05 -10.62
CA THR A 213 1.17 -17.79 -9.38
C THR A 213 -0.31 -18.11 -9.27
N SER A 214 -0.63 -19.40 -9.11
CA SER A 214 -1.99 -19.87 -8.87
C SER A 214 -2.49 -19.51 -7.45
N LYS A 215 -3.78 -19.68 -7.19
CA LYS A 215 -4.33 -19.50 -5.83
C LYS A 215 -3.71 -20.48 -4.82
N ALA A 216 -3.46 -21.72 -5.27
CA ALA A 216 -2.84 -22.76 -4.43
C ALA A 216 -1.39 -22.41 -4.08
N ASP A 217 -0.60 -21.96 -5.07
CA ASP A 217 0.79 -21.54 -4.84
C ASP A 217 0.87 -20.40 -3.83
N ARG A 218 -0.01 -19.39 -3.97
CA ARG A 218 -0.06 -18.26 -3.01
C ARG A 218 -0.43 -18.71 -1.60
N ALA A 219 -1.37 -19.64 -1.47
CA ALA A 219 -1.75 -20.19 -0.17
C ALA A 219 -0.60 -21.00 0.46
N GLN A 220 0.16 -21.71 -0.34
CA GLN A 220 1.35 -22.44 0.11
C GLN A 220 2.43 -21.47 0.60
N VAL A 221 2.76 -20.42 -0.16
CA VAL A 221 3.73 -19.39 0.27
C VAL A 221 3.31 -18.75 1.58
N VAL A 222 2.03 -18.42 1.74
CA VAL A 222 1.52 -17.86 2.99
C VAL A 222 1.70 -18.86 4.15
N ALA A 223 1.42 -20.13 3.94
CA ALA A 223 1.59 -21.16 4.97
C ALA A 223 3.07 -21.33 5.36
N GLU A 224 3.98 -21.37 4.39
CA GLU A 224 5.43 -21.49 4.62
C GLU A 224 5.97 -20.29 5.42
N VAL A 225 5.57 -19.06 5.06
CA VAL A 225 5.97 -17.85 5.80
C VAL A 225 5.41 -17.85 7.23
N LEU A 226 4.18 -18.32 7.42
CA LEU A 226 3.59 -18.41 8.76
C LEU A 226 4.30 -19.47 9.61
N GLU A 227 4.76 -20.56 9.01
CA GLU A 227 5.55 -21.59 9.67
C GLU A 227 6.94 -21.06 10.04
N GLU A 228 7.65 -20.38 9.12
CA GLU A 228 8.97 -19.76 9.36
C GLU A 228 8.95 -18.80 10.57
N LEU A 229 7.81 -18.13 10.80
CA LEU A 229 7.65 -17.14 11.87
C LEU A 229 6.90 -17.68 13.11
N ASP A 230 6.63 -18.99 13.19
CA ASP A 230 5.82 -19.60 14.27
C ASP A 230 4.47 -18.90 14.48
N MET A 231 3.80 -18.59 13.37
CA MET A 231 2.51 -17.88 13.35
C MET A 231 1.34 -18.72 12.84
N THR A 232 1.56 -19.99 12.51
CA THR A 232 0.54 -20.89 11.94
C THR A 232 -0.71 -20.99 12.82
N LYS A 233 -0.55 -21.06 14.15
CA LYS A 233 -1.66 -21.08 15.13
C LYS A 233 -2.51 -19.81 15.13
N HIS A 234 -1.97 -18.71 14.63
CA HIS A 234 -2.59 -17.39 14.60
C HIS A 234 -3.09 -16.99 13.21
N ALA A 235 -3.03 -17.90 12.23
CA ALA A 235 -3.42 -17.63 10.84
C ALA A 235 -4.83 -17.02 10.71
N ASP A 236 -5.78 -17.56 11.44
CA ASP A 236 -7.18 -17.11 11.42
C ASP A 236 -7.53 -16.11 12.52
N THR A 237 -6.53 -15.69 13.31
CA THR A 237 -6.71 -14.64 14.33
C THR A 237 -6.73 -13.26 13.64
N ARG A 238 -7.67 -12.39 14.05
CA ARG A 238 -7.68 -11.00 13.57
C ARG A 238 -6.46 -10.25 14.10
N VAL A 239 -5.89 -9.38 13.25
CA VAL A 239 -4.67 -8.63 13.59
C VAL A 239 -4.85 -7.72 14.81
N ASP A 240 -6.04 -7.17 15.04
CA ASP A 240 -6.35 -6.36 16.24
C ASP A 240 -6.34 -7.16 17.55
N LYS A 241 -6.45 -8.50 17.47
CA LYS A 241 -6.43 -9.40 18.63
C LYS A 241 -5.05 -10.00 18.94
N LEU A 242 -4.08 -9.73 18.08
CA LEU A 242 -2.70 -10.20 18.29
C LEU A 242 -1.98 -9.40 19.38
N SER A 243 -1.07 -10.08 20.11
CA SER A 243 -0.11 -9.38 20.98
C SER A 243 0.83 -8.49 20.15
N GLY A 244 1.56 -7.58 20.78
CA GLY A 244 2.53 -6.72 20.13
C GLY A 244 3.55 -7.51 19.30
N GLY A 245 4.18 -8.53 19.91
CA GLY A 245 5.16 -9.39 19.22
C GLY A 245 4.56 -10.19 18.07
N GLN A 246 3.35 -10.76 18.25
CA GLN A 246 2.66 -11.47 17.17
C GLN A 246 2.30 -10.55 16.01
N ARG A 247 1.89 -9.30 16.31
CA ARG A 247 1.59 -8.30 15.28
C ARG A 247 2.85 -7.90 14.52
N LYS A 248 3.98 -7.76 15.21
CA LYS A 248 5.28 -7.50 14.57
C LYS A 248 5.67 -8.65 13.65
N ARG A 249 5.52 -9.92 14.08
CA ARG A 249 5.76 -11.10 13.23
C ARG A 249 4.85 -11.09 12.00
N ALA A 250 3.57 -10.73 12.15
CA ALA A 250 2.65 -10.58 11.02
C ALA A 250 3.10 -9.47 10.04
N SER A 251 3.68 -8.36 10.54
CA SER A 251 4.26 -7.30 9.71
C SER A 251 5.51 -7.76 8.97
N VAL A 252 6.36 -8.58 9.61
CA VAL A 252 7.52 -9.23 8.97
C VAL A 252 7.06 -10.23 7.90
N ALA A 253 6.02 -11.03 8.20
CA ALA A 253 5.46 -12.01 7.27
C ALA A 253 5.07 -11.38 5.93
N LEU A 254 4.50 -10.17 5.94
CA LEU A 254 4.15 -9.45 4.72
C LEU A 254 5.36 -9.19 3.81
N GLU A 255 6.55 -8.94 4.39
CA GLU A 255 7.76 -8.72 3.62
C GLU A 255 8.39 -10.03 3.14
N LEU A 256 8.27 -11.11 3.90
CA LEU A 256 8.83 -12.42 3.53
C LEU A 256 8.10 -13.11 2.37
N LEU A 257 6.89 -12.67 1.99
CA LEU A 257 6.12 -13.27 0.90
C LEU A 257 6.87 -13.35 -0.44
N THR A 258 7.78 -12.41 -0.71
CA THR A 258 8.59 -12.38 -1.93
C THR A 258 9.95 -13.05 -1.75
N GLY A 259 10.26 -13.59 -0.56
CA GLY A 259 11.56 -14.18 -0.27
C GLY A 259 12.73 -13.19 -0.39
N PRO A 260 12.68 -11.99 0.23
CA PRO A 260 13.70 -10.97 0.03
C PRO A 260 15.06 -11.41 0.51
N SER A 261 16.10 -11.06 -0.24
CA SER A 261 17.51 -11.30 0.13
C SER A 261 18.07 -10.22 1.06
N LEU A 262 17.49 -9.01 1.00
CA LEU A 262 17.78 -7.89 1.92
C LEU A 262 16.54 -7.57 2.75
N LEU A 263 16.65 -7.65 4.07
CA LEU A 263 15.57 -7.34 5.00
C LEU A 263 16.01 -6.22 5.95
N ILE A 264 15.24 -5.14 5.97
CA ILE A 264 15.51 -3.97 6.80
C ILE A 264 14.35 -3.81 7.79
N LEU A 265 14.66 -3.64 9.08
CA LEU A 265 13.66 -3.46 10.12
C LEU A 265 13.97 -2.19 10.92
N ASP A 266 12.98 -1.31 11.02
CA ASP A 266 13.09 -0.08 11.79
C ASP A 266 12.41 -0.27 13.15
N GLU A 267 13.21 -0.33 14.21
CA GLU A 267 12.80 -0.53 15.60
C GLU A 267 11.79 -1.68 15.81
N PRO A 268 12.11 -2.91 15.36
CA PRO A 268 11.14 -4.03 15.38
C PRO A 268 10.71 -4.47 16.78
N THR A 269 11.43 -4.06 17.80
CA THR A 269 11.22 -4.45 19.20
C THR A 269 10.67 -3.31 20.06
N SER A 270 10.43 -2.14 19.47
CA SER A 270 9.91 -0.97 20.19
C SER A 270 8.53 -1.26 20.81
N GLY A 271 8.42 -1.00 22.12
CA GLY A 271 7.19 -1.22 22.88
C GLY A 271 6.88 -2.68 23.23
N LEU A 272 7.82 -3.60 23.02
CA LEU A 272 7.72 -4.99 23.46
C LEU A 272 8.33 -5.17 24.87
N ASP A 273 7.86 -6.18 25.59
CA ASP A 273 8.53 -6.61 26.81
C ASP A 273 9.86 -7.34 26.49
N PRO A 274 10.80 -7.44 27.46
CA PRO A 274 12.13 -8.02 27.21
C PRO A 274 12.12 -9.47 26.69
N ALA A 275 11.10 -10.26 27.03
CA ALA A 275 11.02 -11.64 26.57
C ALA A 275 10.60 -11.71 25.10
N LEU A 276 9.66 -10.87 24.68
CA LEU A 276 9.25 -10.73 23.28
C LEU A 276 10.35 -10.10 22.42
N ASP A 277 11.09 -9.12 22.98
CA ASP A 277 12.25 -8.52 22.31
C ASP A 277 13.30 -9.59 21.95
N HIS A 278 13.68 -10.44 22.93
CA HIS A 278 14.59 -11.55 22.68
C HIS A 278 14.09 -12.49 21.55
N GLN A 279 12.80 -12.85 21.57
CA GLN A 279 12.23 -13.72 20.56
C GLN A 279 12.29 -13.11 19.14
N VAL A 280 12.06 -11.79 19.04
CA VAL A 280 12.18 -11.08 17.75
C VAL A 280 13.64 -11.07 17.27
N MET A 281 14.59 -10.77 18.14
CA MET A 281 16.01 -10.77 17.77
C MET A 281 16.52 -12.16 17.38
N MET A 282 16.09 -13.22 18.06
CA MET A 282 16.40 -14.61 17.67
C MET A 282 15.81 -14.97 16.31
N MET A 283 14.58 -14.55 16.02
CA MET A 283 13.97 -14.72 14.70
C MET A 283 14.80 -14.01 13.63
N LEU A 284 15.25 -12.77 13.87
CA LEU A 284 16.09 -12.03 12.92
C LEU A 284 17.44 -12.73 12.69
N ARG A 285 18.04 -13.31 13.74
CA ARG A 285 19.26 -14.11 13.61
C ARG A 285 19.02 -15.34 12.70
N GLN A 286 17.94 -16.07 12.91
CA GLN A 286 17.58 -17.22 12.07
C GLN A 286 17.36 -16.82 10.61
N LEU A 287 16.72 -15.66 10.36
CA LEU A 287 16.54 -15.14 8.99
C LEU A 287 17.89 -14.77 8.33
N ALA A 288 18.83 -14.24 9.08
CA ALA A 288 20.19 -13.97 8.59
C ALA A 288 20.94 -15.30 8.34
N ASP A 289 20.90 -16.26 9.27
CA ASP A 289 21.53 -17.57 9.12
C ASP A 289 21.02 -18.36 7.88
N ALA A 290 19.77 -18.07 7.46
CA ALA A 290 19.22 -18.59 6.21
C ALA A 290 19.80 -17.90 4.95
N GLY A 291 20.82 -17.06 5.08
CA GLY A 291 21.56 -16.45 3.98
C GLY A 291 21.10 -15.04 3.58
N ARG A 292 20.18 -14.43 4.32
CA ARG A 292 19.73 -13.05 4.05
C ARG A 292 20.69 -12.01 4.61
N VAL A 293 20.71 -10.82 4.00
CA VAL A 293 21.28 -9.61 4.62
C VAL A 293 20.21 -9.00 5.49
N VAL A 294 20.42 -8.91 6.80
CA VAL A 294 19.46 -8.35 7.74
C VAL A 294 20.03 -7.09 8.40
N ILE A 295 19.33 -5.97 8.23
CA ILE A 295 19.65 -4.68 8.87
C ILE A 295 18.57 -4.37 9.89
N VAL A 296 18.95 -4.21 11.16
CA VAL A 296 18.02 -3.85 12.22
C VAL A 296 18.41 -2.49 12.81
N VAL A 297 17.51 -1.53 12.73
CA VAL A 297 17.63 -0.27 13.47
C VAL A 297 17.01 -0.49 14.85
N THR A 298 17.78 -0.26 15.91
CA THR A 298 17.30 -0.45 17.28
C THR A 298 17.94 0.53 18.25
N HIS A 299 17.27 0.78 19.34
CA HIS A 299 17.82 1.44 20.53
C HIS A 299 18.05 0.45 21.68
N MET A 300 17.64 -0.82 21.50
CA MET A 300 17.84 -1.89 22.48
C MET A 300 19.23 -2.48 22.31
N LEU A 301 19.98 -2.50 23.41
CA LEU A 301 21.40 -2.86 23.44
C LEU A 301 21.66 -4.26 24.01
N SER A 302 20.61 -4.87 24.57
CA SER A 302 20.72 -6.13 25.32
C SER A 302 21.08 -7.35 24.47
N TYR A 303 20.88 -7.29 23.15
CA TYR A 303 21.05 -8.42 22.23
C TYR A 303 21.97 -8.07 21.06
N LEU A 304 22.89 -7.11 21.22
CA LEU A 304 23.88 -6.76 20.21
C LEU A 304 24.90 -7.88 19.96
N ASP A 305 25.08 -8.76 20.92
CA ASP A 305 25.88 -9.98 20.82
C ASP A 305 25.35 -10.99 19.78
N LEU A 306 24.07 -10.90 19.43
CA LEU A 306 23.47 -11.68 18.32
C LEU A 306 23.83 -11.11 16.94
N CYS A 307 24.36 -9.88 16.88
CA CYS A 307 24.68 -9.20 15.63
C CYS A 307 26.14 -9.47 15.23
N ASP A 308 26.39 -9.58 13.93
CA ASP A 308 27.75 -9.70 13.38
C ASP A 308 28.46 -8.33 13.34
N GLN A 309 27.68 -7.25 13.13
CA GLN A 309 28.21 -5.90 13.01
C GLN A 309 27.27 -4.88 13.67
N VAL A 310 27.87 -3.80 14.15
CA VAL A 310 27.17 -2.67 14.76
C VAL A 310 27.64 -1.38 14.09
N LEU A 311 26.71 -0.57 13.61
CA LEU A 311 26.93 0.81 13.17
C LEU A 311 26.38 1.75 14.25
N LEU A 312 27.26 2.49 14.92
CA LEU A 312 26.88 3.53 15.88
C LEU A 312 26.81 4.89 15.17
N VAL A 313 25.61 5.44 15.09
CA VAL A 313 25.35 6.73 14.46
C VAL A 313 25.27 7.83 15.53
N ALA A 314 26.15 8.81 15.44
CA ALA A 314 26.19 10.00 16.27
C ALA A 314 25.13 11.03 15.83
N PRO A 315 24.74 11.98 16.73
CA PRO A 315 23.94 13.14 16.35
C PRO A 315 24.50 13.86 15.12
N GLY A 316 23.60 14.30 14.21
CA GLY A 316 24.01 14.88 12.92
C GLY A 316 24.33 13.85 11.85
N GLY A 317 23.99 12.57 12.08
CA GLY A 317 24.09 11.51 11.09
C GLY A 317 25.55 11.11 10.77
N LYS A 318 26.45 11.13 11.74
CA LYS A 318 27.86 10.81 11.57
C LYS A 318 28.19 9.42 12.13
N THR A 319 29.10 8.68 11.49
CA THR A 319 29.57 7.40 12.03
C THR A 319 30.49 7.62 13.22
N ALA A 320 30.14 7.04 14.38
CA ALA A 320 31.02 7.01 15.56
C ALA A 320 31.78 5.68 15.69
N PHE A 321 31.16 4.58 15.23
CA PHE A 321 31.76 3.25 15.21
C PHE A 321 31.11 2.38 14.14
N TYR A 322 31.89 1.51 13.52
CA TYR A 322 31.39 0.44 12.65
C TYR A 322 32.33 -0.78 12.76
N GLY A 323 31.77 -1.92 13.11
CA GLY A 323 32.51 -3.17 13.29
C GLY A 323 31.78 -4.18 14.18
N PRO A 324 32.43 -5.29 14.53
CA PRO A 324 31.87 -6.30 15.43
C PRO A 324 31.53 -5.73 16.82
N PRO A 325 30.46 -6.24 17.50
CA PRO A 325 30.02 -5.71 18.79
C PRO A 325 31.07 -5.77 19.91
N ASP A 326 31.91 -6.81 19.90
CA ASP A 326 32.98 -7.02 20.88
C ASP A 326 34.07 -5.93 20.83
N GLN A 327 34.25 -5.29 19.67
CA GLN A 327 35.23 -4.22 19.48
C GLN A 327 34.75 -2.83 19.91
N VAL A 328 33.46 -2.65 20.19
CA VAL A 328 32.90 -1.36 20.60
C VAL A 328 33.58 -0.85 21.87
N GLY A 329 33.79 -1.73 22.85
CA GLY A 329 34.41 -1.38 24.12
C GLY A 329 35.83 -0.84 23.98
N SER A 330 36.66 -1.46 23.18
CA SER A 330 38.04 -1.02 22.89
C SER A 330 38.06 0.29 22.09
N ALA A 331 37.20 0.44 21.10
CA ALA A 331 37.11 1.65 20.27
C ALA A 331 36.62 2.87 21.06
N MET A 332 35.66 2.69 21.97
CA MET A 332 35.05 3.77 22.76
C MET A 332 35.76 4.02 24.11
N GLY A 333 36.62 3.09 24.55
CA GLY A 333 37.32 3.14 25.83
C GLY A 333 36.44 2.78 27.04
N THR A 334 35.25 2.21 26.80
CA THR A 334 34.31 1.73 27.81
C THR A 334 33.29 0.79 27.20
N THR A 335 32.84 -0.21 27.96
CA THR A 335 31.77 -1.13 27.58
C THR A 335 30.40 -0.65 28.08
N ASN A 336 30.37 0.42 28.86
CA ASN A 336 29.10 0.97 29.35
C ASN A 336 28.43 1.85 28.31
N TRP A 337 27.33 1.37 27.77
CA TRP A 337 26.57 2.03 26.68
C TRP A 337 26.08 3.43 27.07
N ALA A 338 25.66 3.66 28.32
CA ALA A 338 25.23 4.99 28.75
C ALA A 338 26.37 6.00 28.64
N LYS A 339 27.61 5.59 29.02
CA LYS A 339 28.81 6.43 28.90
C LYS A 339 29.19 6.60 27.42
N ILE A 340 29.03 5.56 26.58
CA ILE A 340 29.28 5.65 25.13
C ILE A 340 28.34 6.68 24.51
N PHE A 341 27.04 6.58 24.76
CA PHE A 341 26.07 7.55 24.20
C PHE A 341 26.28 8.96 24.71
N ALA A 342 26.60 9.13 26.03
CA ALA A 342 26.91 10.44 26.58
C ALA A 342 28.15 11.06 25.91
N LYS A 343 29.22 10.28 25.71
CA LYS A 343 30.45 10.72 25.04
C LYS A 343 30.21 11.08 23.56
N VAL A 344 29.53 10.22 22.83
CA VAL A 344 29.19 10.44 21.41
C VAL A 344 28.21 11.60 21.24
N GLY A 345 27.29 11.79 22.17
CA GLY A 345 26.34 12.91 22.17
C GLY A 345 26.97 14.25 22.54
N ALA A 346 27.98 14.26 23.42
CA ALA A 346 28.69 15.47 23.85
C ALA A 346 29.55 16.07 22.71
N ASP A 347 30.27 15.23 21.97
CA ASP A 347 31.09 15.64 20.82
C ASP A 347 31.00 14.63 19.67
N PRO A 348 29.96 14.78 18.81
CA PRO A 348 29.80 13.92 17.64
C PRO A 348 30.94 14.04 16.61
N ASP A 349 31.55 15.23 16.52
CA ASP A 349 32.63 15.49 15.57
C ASP A 349 33.91 14.80 15.98
N GLU A 350 34.25 14.81 17.25
CA GLU A 350 35.40 14.09 17.78
C GLU A 350 35.22 12.58 17.65
N ALA A 351 34.02 12.06 17.96
CA ALA A 351 33.71 10.64 17.77
C ALA A 351 33.90 10.21 16.33
N ASN A 352 33.43 11.00 15.39
CA ASN A 352 33.59 10.73 13.95
C ASN A 352 35.06 10.84 13.48
N ARG A 353 35.79 11.86 13.93
CA ARG A 353 37.23 12.00 13.61
C ARG A 353 38.05 10.79 14.08
N ARG A 354 37.79 10.28 15.30
CA ARG A 354 38.45 9.07 15.82
C ARG A 354 38.11 7.85 14.99
N PHE A 355 36.86 7.69 14.60
CA PHE A 355 36.46 6.61 13.70
C PHE A 355 37.22 6.69 12.37
N LEU A 356 37.25 7.86 11.72
CA LEU A 356 37.91 8.06 10.44
C LEU A 356 39.44 7.85 10.52
N ALA A 357 40.08 8.24 11.64
CA ALA A 357 41.50 8.02 11.85
C ALA A 357 41.87 6.54 11.98
N ASN A 358 40.93 5.71 12.47
CA ASN A 358 41.13 4.27 12.65
C ASN A 358 40.55 3.43 11.49
N LYS A 359 39.88 4.07 10.50
CA LYS A 359 39.28 3.39 9.35
C LYS A 359 40.37 2.83 8.45
N GLN A 360 40.50 1.51 8.41
CA GLN A 360 41.29 0.85 7.38
C GLN A 360 40.64 1.09 6.01
N PRO A 361 41.42 1.41 4.96
CA PRO A 361 40.83 1.52 3.62
C PRO A 361 40.18 0.18 3.25
N PRO A 362 38.95 0.22 2.70
CA PRO A 362 38.27 -1.00 2.26
C PRO A 362 39.20 -1.70 1.27
N ALA A 363 39.40 -3.02 1.44
CA ALA A 363 40.08 -3.83 0.44
C ALA A 363 39.32 -3.63 -0.88
N ALA A 364 40.06 -3.23 -1.93
CA ALA A 364 39.50 -3.03 -3.26
C ALA A 364 38.84 -4.34 -3.72
N THR A 365 37.53 -4.43 -3.56
CA THR A 365 36.74 -5.51 -4.14
C THR A 365 36.75 -5.27 -5.64
N LYS A 366 37.19 -6.23 -6.43
CA LYS A 366 37.00 -6.19 -7.88
C LYS A 366 35.50 -6.06 -8.12
N THR A 367 35.11 -4.93 -8.68
CA THR A 367 33.73 -4.69 -9.11
C THR A 367 33.55 -5.49 -10.40
N ASP A 368 33.01 -6.70 -10.28
CA ASP A 368 32.44 -7.38 -11.44
C ASP A 368 31.32 -6.50 -11.95
N THR A 369 31.22 -6.32 -13.26
CA THR A 369 30.11 -5.57 -13.88
C THR A 369 28.79 -6.20 -13.44
N PRO A 370 27.86 -5.44 -12.80
CA PRO A 370 26.60 -5.98 -12.35
C PRO A 370 25.80 -6.52 -13.53
N ALA A 371 25.12 -7.64 -13.31
CA ALA A 371 24.26 -8.29 -14.29
C ALA A 371 23.00 -7.46 -14.57
N ASP A 372 22.46 -7.54 -15.79
CA ASP A 372 21.17 -6.91 -16.11
C ASP A 372 20.04 -7.60 -15.32
N LEU A 373 19.32 -6.84 -14.47
CA LEU A 373 18.19 -7.34 -13.67
C LEU A 373 16.90 -7.56 -14.48
N GLY A 374 16.88 -7.14 -15.75
CA GLY A 374 15.75 -7.26 -16.64
C GLY A 374 14.55 -6.38 -16.28
N GLU A 375 13.43 -6.60 -16.98
CA GLU A 375 12.22 -5.81 -16.76
C GLU A 375 11.58 -6.11 -15.39
N PRO A 376 11.06 -5.06 -14.71
CA PRO A 376 10.38 -5.22 -13.43
C PRO A 376 9.16 -6.12 -13.52
N VAL A 377 8.94 -6.97 -12.52
CA VAL A 377 7.72 -7.76 -12.43
C VAL A 377 6.53 -6.84 -12.21
N HIS A 378 5.63 -6.79 -13.20
CA HIS A 378 4.40 -6.02 -13.12
C HIS A 378 3.19 -6.95 -12.91
N THR A 379 2.48 -6.77 -11.80
CA THR A 379 1.13 -7.31 -11.67
C THR A 379 0.17 -6.51 -12.56
N SER A 380 -0.73 -7.20 -13.28
CA SER A 380 -1.67 -6.52 -14.17
C SER A 380 -2.58 -5.56 -13.39
N LEU A 381 -2.87 -4.39 -13.96
CA LEU A 381 -3.78 -3.39 -13.40
C LEU A 381 -5.15 -3.99 -13.02
N ARG A 382 -5.68 -4.90 -13.85
CA ARG A 382 -6.96 -5.58 -13.59
C ARG A 382 -6.91 -6.43 -12.31
N ARG A 383 -5.81 -7.15 -12.09
CA ARG A 383 -5.63 -7.97 -10.89
C ARG A 383 -5.51 -7.09 -9.65
N GLN A 384 -4.71 -6.03 -9.69
CA GLN A 384 -4.58 -5.07 -8.61
C GLN A 384 -5.94 -4.45 -8.25
N LEU A 385 -6.69 -3.99 -9.26
CA LEU A 385 -8.03 -3.42 -9.08
C LEU A 385 -9.00 -4.41 -8.42
N SER A 386 -9.07 -5.63 -8.92
CA SER A 386 -9.94 -6.68 -8.36
C SER A 386 -9.57 -7.02 -6.91
N THR A 387 -8.28 -7.16 -6.61
CA THR A 387 -7.78 -7.50 -5.28
C THR A 387 -8.09 -6.39 -4.27
N ILE A 388 -7.82 -5.14 -4.63
CA ILE A 388 -8.10 -3.99 -3.76
C ILE A 388 -9.62 -3.81 -3.57
N ALA A 389 -10.44 -3.98 -4.62
CA ALA A 389 -11.89 -3.86 -4.49
C ALA A 389 -12.46 -4.92 -3.53
N ARG A 390 -12.07 -6.19 -3.67
CA ARG A 390 -12.49 -7.27 -2.76
C ARG A 390 -12.02 -7.03 -1.32
N ARG A 391 -10.78 -6.55 -1.16
CA ARG A 391 -10.25 -6.18 0.15
C ARG A 391 -11.03 -5.03 0.77
N GLN A 392 -11.34 -3.98 -0.01
CA GLN A 392 -12.10 -2.83 0.48
C GLN A 392 -13.50 -3.21 0.97
N VAL A 393 -14.24 -4.02 0.20
CA VAL A 393 -15.55 -4.53 0.65
C VAL A 393 -15.40 -5.30 1.96
N ARG A 394 -14.39 -6.18 2.06
CA ARG A 394 -14.14 -6.95 3.27
C ARG A 394 -13.79 -6.08 4.48
N LEU A 395 -12.98 -5.04 4.29
CA LEU A 395 -12.62 -4.09 5.36
C LEU A 395 -13.84 -3.36 5.91
N VAL A 396 -14.73 -2.89 5.03
CA VAL A 396 -15.98 -2.22 5.45
C VAL A 396 -16.87 -3.18 6.23
N VAL A 397 -17.06 -4.42 5.76
CA VAL A 397 -17.93 -5.42 6.42
C VAL A 397 -17.30 -5.97 7.71
N ALA A 398 -15.97 -6.09 7.78
CA ALA A 398 -15.28 -6.62 8.95
C ALA A 398 -15.29 -5.67 10.15
N ASP A 399 -15.42 -4.38 9.93
CA ASP A 399 -15.63 -3.39 10.99
C ASP A 399 -17.13 -3.31 11.32
N ARG A 400 -17.58 -4.19 12.22
CA ARG A 400 -19.02 -4.35 12.54
C ARG A 400 -19.70 -3.06 12.99
N ALA A 401 -19.04 -2.24 13.80
CA ALA A 401 -19.60 -0.99 14.30
C ALA A 401 -19.76 0.04 13.19
N TYR A 402 -18.73 0.19 12.37
CA TYR A 402 -18.76 1.09 11.23
C TYR A 402 -19.75 0.61 10.15
N PHE A 403 -19.77 -0.68 9.85
CA PHE A 403 -20.74 -1.26 8.92
C PHE A 403 -22.19 -1.06 9.37
N ALA A 404 -22.49 -1.32 10.66
CA ALA A 404 -23.82 -1.08 11.23
C ALA A 404 -24.21 0.40 11.14
N PHE A 405 -23.29 1.32 11.45
CA PHE A 405 -23.51 2.76 11.29
C PHE A 405 -23.85 3.11 9.83
N LEU A 406 -23.05 2.66 8.87
CA LEU A 406 -23.29 2.93 7.45
C LEU A 406 -24.59 2.31 6.92
N ALA A 407 -24.96 1.12 7.42
CA ALA A 407 -26.19 0.43 7.03
C ALA A 407 -27.45 1.10 7.59
N LEU A 408 -27.39 1.62 8.81
CA LEU A 408 -28.52 2.30 9.46
C LEU A 408 -28.72 3.74 8.98
N LEU A 409 -27.65 4.37 8.54
CA LEU A 409 -27.62 5.80 8.19
C LEU A 409 -28.69 6.20 7.16
N PRO A 410 -28.88 5.49 6.02
CA PRO A 410 -29.90 5.85 5.03
C PRO A 410 -31.33 5.73 5.57
N PHE A 411 -31.57 4.81 6.50
CA PHE A 411 -32.90 4.70 7.15
C PHE A 411 -33.16 5.87 8.07
N ILE A 412 -32.17 6.25 8.88
CA ILE A 412 -32.31 7.38 9.84
C ILE A 412 -32.50 8.69 9.06
N LEU A 413 -31.62 8.95 8.08
CA LEU A 413 -31.66 10.20 7.33
C LEU A 413 -32.82 10.27 6.34
N GLY A 414 -33.22 9.13 5.74
CA GLY A 414 -34.44 9.05 4.94
C GLY A 414 -35.69 9.31 5.77
N ALA A 415 -35.80 8.69 6.95
CA ALA A 415 -36.92 8.91 7.87
C ALA A 415 -37.00 10.36 8.39
N LEU A 416 -35.84 11.05 8.51
CA LEU A 416 -35.84 12.47 8.90
C LEU A 416 -36.63 13.34 7.91
N SER A 417 -36.63 13.00 6.62
CA SER A 417 -37.41 13.71 5.61
C SER A 417 -38.91 13.59 5.81
N LEU A 418 -39.36 12.54 6.53
CA LEU A 418 -40.78 12.34 6.85
C LEU A 418 -41.28 13.27 7.96
N THR A 419 -40.36 13.87 8.74
CA THR A 419 -40.71 14.81 9.82
C THR A 419 -41.07 16.20 9.29
N VAL A 420 -40.85 16.47 8.00
CA VAL A 420 -41.29 17.72 7.37
C VAL A 420 -42.79 17.87 7.52
N PRO A 421 -43.30 19.01 8.10
CA PRO A 421 -44.73 19.22 8.27
C PRO A 421 -45.47 19.29 6.94
N GLY A 422 -46.65 18.64 6.86
CA GLY A 422 -47.49 18.61 5.66
C GLY A 422 -47.73 17.20 5.13
N HIS A 423 -48.72 17.08 4.27
CA HIS A 423 -49.16 15.81 3.67
C HIS A 423 -49.20 15.85 2.15
N LYS A 424 -48.88 17.00 1.55
CA LYS A 424 -48.93 17.17 0.09
C LYS A 424 -47.71 16.54 -0.64
N GLY A 425 -46.60 16.39 0.06
CA GLY A 425 -45.35 15.90 -0.55
C GLY A 425 -44.93 16.72 -1.76
N PHE A 426 -44.91 16.11 -2.93
CA PHE A 426 -44.56 16.75 -4.21
C PHE A 426 -45.77 17.16 -5.06
N HIS A 427 -46.92 17.45 -4.43
CA HIS A 427 -48.11 17.99 -5.07
C HIS A 427 -48.21 19.50 -4.90
N VAL A 428 -49.03 20.15 -5.72
CA VAL A 428 -49.35 21.59 -5.57
C VAL A 428 -50.09 21.80 -4.24
N ALA A 429 -49.71 22.85 -3.50
CA ALA A 429 -50.36 23.16 -2.21
C ALA A 429 -51.83 23.55 -2.39
N GLY A 430 -52.69 22.87 -1.64
CA GLY A 430 -54.11 23.27 -1.47
C GLY A 430 -54.31 24.20 -0.28
N PRO A 431 -55.57 24.64 -0.05
CA PRO A 431 -55.92 25.46 1.12
C PRO A 431 -55.60 24.67 2.42
N GLY A 432 -54.75 25.23 3.27
CA GLY A 432 -54.37 24.61 4.54
C GLY A 432 -53.07 23.77 4.51
N ASP A 433 -52.48 23.53 3.33
CA ASP A 433 -51.21 22.83 3.20
C ASP A 433 -50.00 23.73 3.52
N THR A 434 -48.88 23.11 3.90
CA THR A 434 -47.60 23.79 4.07
C THR A 434 -47.02 24.12 2.67
N PRO A 435 -46.90 25.39 2.28
CA PRO A 435 -46.66 25.74 0.90
C PRO A 435 -45.22 25.38 0.43
N ASP A 436 -44.26 25.31 1.34
CA ASP A 436 -42.81 25.04 1.05
C ASP A 436 -42.40 23.59 1.38
N GLU A 437 -43.33 22.67 1.66
CA GLU A 437 -43.06 21.28 2.02
C GLU A 437 -42.14 20.58 1.03
N SER A 438 -42.37 20.73 -0.29
CA SER A 438 -41.59 20.09 -1.33
C SER A 438 -40.11 20.53 -1.29
N ALA A 439 -39.83 21.82 -1.06
CA ALA A 439 -38.50 22.36 -0.96
C ALA A 439 -37.78 21.86 0.31
N GLN A 440 -38.48 21.75 1.43
CA GLN A 440 -37.92 21.23 2.68
C GLN A 440 -37.56 19.74 2.57
N ILE A 441 -38.42 18.92 1.91
CA ILE A 441 -38.15 17.50 1.66
C ILE A 441 -36.87 17.36 0.81
N LEU A 442 -36.74 18.13 -0.28
CA LEU A 442 -35.56 18.08 -1.14
C LEU A 442 -34.30 18.51 -0.40
N ASN A 443 -34.40 19.56 0.43
CA ASN A 443 -33.26 20.00 1.26
C ASN A 443 -32.72 18.85 2.14
N LEU A 444 -33.65 18.16 2.84
CA LEU A 444 -33.26 17.08 3.75
C LEU A 444 -32.72 15.88 2.99
N VAL A 445 -33.28 15.49 1.86
CA VAL A 445 -32.85 14.33 1.08
C VAL A 445 -31.49 14.58 0.43
N ILE A 446 -31.24 15.77 -0.10
CA ILE A 446 -29.96 16.12 -0.71
C ILE A 446 -28.88 16.29 0.35
N LEU A 447 -29.20 16.91 1.49
CA LEU A 447 -28.29 16.99 2.63
C LEU A 447 -27.99 15.59 3.19
N ALA A 448 -28.98 14.70 3.26
CA ALA A 448 -28.78 13.30 3.63
C ALA A 448 -27.82 12.60 2.66
N ALA A 449 -27.97 12.78 1.35
CA ALA A 449 -27.07 12.25 0.33
C ALA A 449 -25.64 12.79 0.49
N ALA A 450 -25.51 14.11 0.74
CA ALA A 450 -24.21 14.75 0.98
C ALA A 450 -23.54 14.22 2.25
N PHE A 451 -24.32 14.05 3.32
CA PHE A 451 -23.82 13.50 4.58
C PHE A 451 -23.38 12.03 4.43
N MET A 452 -24.24 11.17 3.86
CA MET A 452 -23.96 9.73 3.67
C MET A 452 -22.70 9.54 2.83
N GLY A 453 -22.62 10.22 1.68
CA GLY A 453 -21.47 10.12 0.80
C GLY A 453 -20.16 10.55 1.50
N THR A 454 -20.15 11.71 2.14
CA THR A 454 -18.95 12.23 2.82
C THR A 454 -18.57 11.33 4.02
N ALA A 455 -19.54 10.90 4.83
CA ALA A 455 -19.29 10.01 5.97
C ALA A 455 -18.68 8.66 5.58
N LEU A 456 -19.07 8.15 4.41
CA LEU A 456 -18.59 6.87 3.88
C LEU A 456 -17.08 6.87 3.63
N THR A 457 -16.45 7.99 3.32
CA THR A 457 -15.09 8.02 2.76
C THR A 457 -14.10 8.89 3.52
N ILE A 458 -14.56 9.80 4.37
CA ILE A 458 -13.69 10.82 4.98
C ILE A 458 -12.56 10.24 5.84
N ARG A 459 -12.72 9.03 6.39
CA ARG A 459 -11.70 8.35 7.21
C ARG A 459 -10.78 7.44 6.42
N ASP A 460 -11.12 7.12 5.18
CA ASP A 460 -10.57 5.98 4.46
C ASP A 460 -9.08 6.17 4.11
N LEU A 461 -8.74 7.23 3.39
CA LEU A 461 -7.37 7.43 2.93
C LEU A 461 -6.38 7.74 4.05
N ILE A 462 -6.79 8.51 5.05
CA ILE A 462 -5.93 8.84 6.19
C ILE A 462 -5.62 7.59 7.03
N GLY A 463 -6.62 6.74 7.25
CA GLY A 463 -6.46 5.50 8.02
C GLY A 463 -5.57 4.48 7.34
N GLU A 464 -5.56 4.44 6.02
CA GLU A 464 -4.77 3.48 5.23
C GLU A 464 -3.46 4.07 4.66
N ARG A 465 -3.17 5.35 4.88
CA ARG A 465 -1.99 6.02 4.29
C ARG A 465 -0.68 5.25 4.47
N PRO A 466 -0.31 4.75 5.66
CA PRO A 466 0.93 4.01 5.83
C PRO A 466 0.93 2.68 5.06
N ILE A 467 -0.21 1.97 5.04
CA ILE A 467 -0.35 0.70 4.32
C ILE A 467 -0.23 0.94 2.81
N PHE A 468 -0.92 1.96 2.30
CA PHE A 468 -0.86 2.33 0.89
C PHE A 468 0.57 2.70 0.45
N GLN A 469 1.29 3.51 1.25
CA GLN A 469 2.68 3.88 0.95
C GLN A 469 3.60 2.65 0.88
N ARG A 470 3.43 1.70 1.81
CA ARG A 470 4.15 0.42 1.81
C ARG A 470 3.85 -0.42 0.56
N GLU A 471 2.57 -0.55 0.20
CA GLU A 471 2.14 -1.31 -0.99
C GLU A 471 2.55 -0.62 -2.29
N GLN A 472 2.55 0.71 -2.32
CA GLN A 472 3.01 1.50 -3.46
C GLN A 472 4.51 1.32 -3.69
N ALA A 473 5.31 1.28 -2.63
CA ALA A 473 6.73 0.94 -2.70
C ALA A 473 6.94 -0.48 -3.25
N ALA A 474 6.09 -1.44 -2.86
CA ALA A 474 6.09 -2.81 -3.39
C ALA A 474 5.52 -2.95 -4.83
N GLY A 475 5.01 -1.86 -5.43
CA GLY A 475 4.58 -1.83 -6.84
C GLY A 475 3.09 -1.70 -7.09
N LEU A 476 2.28 -1.38 -6.07
CA LEU A 476 0.86 -1.08 -6.28
C LEU A 476 0.70 0.22 -7.07
N SER A 477 -0.09 0.16 -8.14
CA SER A 477 -0.45 1.33 -8.93
C SER A 477 -1.41 2.25 -8.16
N THR A 478 -1.06 3.53 -8.06
CA THR A 478 -1.94 4.56 -7.49
C THR A 478 -3.30 4.61 -8.19
N THR A 479 -3.31 4.41 -9.51
CA THR A 479 -4.54 4.41 -10.30
C THR A 479 -5.42 3.20 -9.98
N ALA A 480 -4.83 1.99 -9.91
CA ALA A 480 -5.58 0.78 -9.56
C ALA A 480 -6.18 0.88 -8.15
N TYR A 481 -5.40 1.38 -7.18
CA TYR A 481 -5.85 1.60 -5.82
C TYR A 481 -7.04 2.57 -5.76
N LEU A 482 -6.92 3.74 -6.37
CA LEU A 482 -7.97 4.77 -6.34
C LEU A 482 -9.22 4.32 -7.08
N LEU A 483 -9.10 3.73 -8.27
CA LEU A 483 -10.25 3.25 -9.03
C LEU A 483 -11.00 2.12 -8.30
N ALA A 484 -10.28 1.20 -7.66
CA ALA A 484 -10.91 0.14 -6.88
C ALA A 484 -11.72 0.71 -5.71
N LYS A 485 -11.15 1.63 -4.94
CA LYS A 485 -11.83 2.29 -3.83
C LYS A 485 -13.02 3.12 -4.30
N THR A 486 -12.81 3.95 -5.29
CA THR A 486 -13.88 4.77 -5.89
C THR A 486 -15.04 3.88 -6.35
N GLY A 487 -14.77 2.78 -7.07
CA GLY A 487 -15.82 1.87 -7.53
C GLY A 487 -16.61 1.24 -6.39
N VAL A 488 -15.95 0.78 -5.34
CA VAL A 488 -16.60 0.19 -4.16
C VAL A 488 -17.44 1.23 -3.42
N PHE A 489 -16.89 2.42 -3.17
CA PHE A 489 -17.62 3.47 -2.47
C PHE A 489 -18.78 4.05 -3.27
N CYS A 490 -18.65 4.17 -4.60
CA CYS A 490 -19.78 4.51 -5.47
C CYS A 490 -20.90 3.48 -5.36
N GLY A 491 -20.58 2.19 -5.32
CA GLY A 491 -21.57 1.13 -5.11
C GLY A 491 -22.32 1.28 -3.78
N PHE A 492 -21.62 1.52 -2.69
CA PHE A 492 -22.24 1.78 -1.37
C PHE A 492 -23.05 3.07 -1.37
N ALA A 493 -22.56 4.15 -1.96
CA ALA A 493 -23.24 5.44 -2.04
C ALA A 493 -24.55 5.33 -2.83
N ILE A 494 -24.56 4.63 -3.96
CA ILE A 494 -25.77 4.38 -4.76
C ILE A 494 -26.79 3.56 -3.96
N LEU A 495 -26.34 2.52 -3.25
CA LEU A 495 -27.24 1.70 -2.42
C LEU A 495 -27.87 2.53 -1.28
N GLN A 496 -27.07 3.33 -0.57
CA GLN A 496 -27.58 4.21 0.50
C GLN A 496 -28.56 5.25 -0.03
N ALA A 497 -28.23 5.87 -1.17
CA ALA A 497 -29.08 6.85 -1.83
C ALA A 497 -30.43 6.23 -2.26
N ALA A 498 -30.40 5.00 -2.81
CA ALA A 498 -31.61 4.28 -3.21
C ALA A 498 -32.53 4.00 -2.01
N ILE A 499 -31.96 3.56 -0.88
CA ILE A 499 -32.73 3.32 0.36
C ILE A 499 -33.36 4.62 0.86
N ALA A 500 -32.59 5.70 0.97
CA ALA A 500 -33.11 6.98 1.48
C ALA A 500 -34.18 7.57 0.54
N ALA A 501 -33.96 7.53 -0.79
CA ALA A 501 -34.95 8.00 -1.76
C ALA A 501 -36.22 7.16 -1.73
N THR A 502 -36.14 5.83 -1.53
CA THR A 502 -37.31 4.96 -1.39
C THR A 502 -38.15 5.36 -0.18
N ILE A 503 -37.51 5.63 0.97
CA ILE A 503 -38.24 6.06 2.19
C ILE A 503 -38.99 7.36 1.93
N VAL A 504 -38.37 8.32 1.24
CA VAL A 504 -39.00 9.60 0.89
C VAL A 504 -40.19 9.40 -0.05
N VAL A 505 -40.01 8.64 -1.13
CA VAL A 505 -41.05 8.39 -2.14
C VAL A 505 -42.22 7.62 -1.55
N VAL A 506 -41.98 6.61 -0.69
CA VAL A 506 -43.03 5.85 -0.03
C VAL A 506 -43.75 6.69 1.03
N GLY A 507 -43.02 7.51 1.79
CA GLY A 507 -43.58 8.27 2.92
C GLY A 507 -44.23 9.62 2.55
N LYS A 508 -43.69 10.30 1.53
CA LYS A 508 -44.15 11.64 1.09
C LYS A 508 -44.76 11.64 -0.32
N GLY A 509 -44.73 10.51 -1.02
CA GLY A 509 -45.26 10.38 -2.37
C GLY A 509 -44.21 10.61 -3.46
N ALA A 510 -44.50 10.12 -4.65
CA ALA A 510 -43.65 10.31 -5.84
C ALA A 510 -43.84 11.73 -6.42
N PRO A 511 -42.84 12.26 -7.17
CA PRO A 511 -43.01 13.49 -7.95
C PRO A 511 -44.19 13.39 -8.91
N THR A 512 -45.07 14.41 -8.94
CA THR A 512 -46.29 14.42 -9.74
C THR A 512 -46.14 15.04 -11.11
N ARG A 513 -45.12 15.88 -11.28
CA ARG A 513 -44.75 16.43 -12.59
C ARG A 513 -44.11 15.36 -13.47
N GLY A 514 -44.25 15.49 -14.79
CA GLY A 514 -43.59 14.62 -15.76
C GLY A 514 -42.07 14.71 -15.63
N ALA A 515 -41.40 13.65 -16.04
CA ALA A 515 -39.93 13.63 -16.12
C ALA A 515 -39.43 14.71 -17.07
N VAL A 516 -38.28 15.27 -16.76
CA VAL A 516 -37.61 16.26 -17.61
C VAL A 516 -36.90 15.59 -18.80
N LEU A 517 -36.31 14.39 -18.58
CA LEU A 517 -35.54 13.66 -19.57
C LEU A 517 -35.74 12.14 -19.57
N LEU A 518 -35.69 11.48 -18.41
CA LEU A 518 -35.64 10.00 -18.31
C LEU A 518 -37.02 9.31 -18.44
N GLY A 519 -38.08 10.03 -18.76
CA GLY A 519 -39.44 9.49 -18.93
C GLY A 519 -40.18 9.21 -17.64
N ASN A 520 -39.50 9.14 -16.48
CA ASN A 520 -40.10 8.95 -15.16
C ASN A 520 -39.40 9.83 -14.12
N ALA A 521 -40.15 10.77 -13.52
CA ALA A 521 -39.60 11.74 -12.56
C ALA A 521 -39.10 11.08 -11.26
N THR A 522 -39.70 9.97 -10.85
CA THR A 522 -39.18 9.20 -9.71
C THR A 522 -37.79 8.63 -10.01
N VAL A 523 -37.59 8.05 -11.19
CA VAL A 523 -36.28 7.54 -11.60
C VAL A 523 -35.24 8.68 -11.67
N GLU A 524 -35.62 9.85 -12.21
CA GLU A 524 -34.76 11.04 -12.21
C GLU A 524 -34.35 11.47 -10.80
N LEU A 525 -35.28 11.45 -9.84
CA LEU A 525 -34.99 11.76 -8.45
C LEU A 525 -33.99 10.78 -7.84
N TYR A 526 -34.18 9.44 -8.07
CA TYR A 526 -33.23 8.43 -7.63
C TYR A 526 -31.83 8.65 -8.22
N VAL A 527 -31.75 8.92 -9.51
CA VAL A 527 -30.48 9.18 -10.20
C VAL A 527 -29.80 10.43 -9.64
N THR A 528 -30.56 11.49 -9.39
CA THR A 528 -30.04 12.74 -8.84
C THR A 528 -29.52 12.57 -7.40
N VAL A 529 -30.28 11.89 -6.53
CA VAL A 529 -29.86 11.61 -5.14
C VAL A 529 -28.62 10.71 -5.14
N ALA A 530 -28.59 9.68 -6.01
CA ALA A 530 -27.44 8.78 -6.15
C ALA A 530 -26.18 9.53 -6.65
N ALA A 531 -26.31 10.37 -7.68
CA ALA A 531 -25.20 11.16 -8.21
C ALA A 531 -24.66 12.16 -7.16
N THR A 532 -25.55 12.78 -6.38
CA THR A 532 -25.15 13.65 -5.27
C THR A 532 -24.40 12.89 -4.19
N CYS A 533 -24.87 11.70 -3.81
CA CYS A 533 -24.21 10.85 -2.82
C CYS A 533 -22.82 10.39 -3.32
N VAL A 534 -22.70 9.99 -4.59
CA VAL A 534 -21.44 9.61 -5.23
C VAL A 534 -20.46 10.79 -5.26
N ALA A 535 -20.88 11.96 -5.75
CA ALA A 535 -20.03 13.15 -5.79
C ALA A 535 -19.57 13.56 -4.37
N SER A 536 -20.45 13.43 -3.37
CA SER A 536 -20.14 13.69 -1.96
C SER A 536 -19.18 12.64 -1.37
N ALA A 537 -19.28 11.38 -1.80
CA ALA A 537 -18.30 10.35 -1.41
C ALA A 537 -16.88 10.66 -1.98
N LEU A 538 -16.82 11.12 -3.22
CA LEU A 538 -15.55 11.55 -3.82
C LEU A 538 -15.01 12.83 -3.18
N PHE A 539 -15.89 13.75 -2.81
CA PHE A 539 -15.52 14.92 -2.01
C PHE A 539 -14.97 14.52 -0.63
N GLY A 540 -15.57 13.54 0.04
CA GLY A 540 -15.06 12.95 1.27
C GLY A 540 -13.65 12.36 1.13
N LEU A 541 -13.32 11.72 -0.02
CA LEU A 541 -11.96 11.28 -0.32
C LEU A 541 -10.98 12.46 -0.46
N VAL A 542 -11.40 13.59 -1.06
CA VAL A 542 -10.58 14.82 -1.12
C VAL A 542 -10.26 15.29 0.30
N LEU A 543 -11.28 15.39 1.16
CA LEU A 543 -11.09 15.79 2.55
C LEU A 543 -10.13 14.83 3.28
N SER A 544 -10.31 13.52 3.10
CA SER A 544 -9.43 12.49 3.66
C SER A 544 -7.99 12.60 3.18
N ALA A 545 -7.76 13.00 1.94
CA ALA A 545 -6.41 13.21 1.38
C ALA A 545 -5.72 14.47 1.90
N LEU A 546 -6.49 15.49 2.28
CA LEU A 546 -5.99 16.78 2.80
C LEU A 546 -5.59 16.71 4.27
N VAL A 547 -6.26 15.88 5.07
CA VAL A 547 -6.04 15.76 6.51
C VAL A 547 -4.67 15.16 6.81
N ARG A 548 -4.00 15.65 7.85
CA ARG A 548 -2.68 15.16 8.29
C ARG A 548 -2.77 14.20 9.48
N SER A 549 -3.80 14.34 10.32
CA SER A 549 -4.05 13.47 11.48
C SER A 549 -5.53 13.08 11.56
N THR A 550 -5.81 11.96 12.21
CA THR A 550 -7.18 11.47 12.41
C THR A 550 -8.04 12.42 13.25
N GLU A 551 -7.44 13.22 14.11
CA GLU A 551 -8.11 14.20 14.96
C GLU A 551 -8.77 15.34 14.16
N GLN A 552 -8.21 15.68 12.99
CA GLN A 552 -8.73 16.74 12.13
C GLN A 552 -9.98 16.31 11.34
N ILE A 553 -10.32 15.01 11.32
CA ILE A 553 -11.43 14.48 10.53
C ILE A 553 -12.78 15.05 10.98
N MET A 554 -13.08 14.97 12.27
CA MET A 554 -14.40 15.38 12.78
C MET A 554 -14.67 16.87 12.61
N PRO A 555 -13.76 17.79 12.98
CA PRO A 555 -13.96 19.22 12.71
C PRO A 555 -14.18 19.51 11.23
N LEU A 556 -13.36 18.91 10.34
CA LEU A 556 -13.46 19.14 8.90
C LEU A 556 -14.77 18.57 8.32
N PHE A 557 -15.21 17.40 8.81
CA PHE A 557 -16.49 16.82 8.43
C PHE A 557 -17.66 17.75 8.75
N VAL A 558 -17.74 18.22 10.01
CA VAL A 558 -18.81 19.13 10.45
C VAL A 558 -18.82 20.42 9.63
N VAL A 559 -17.66 21.05 9.45
CA VAL A 559 -17.56 22.28 8.65
C VAL A 559 -17.98 22.03 7.20
N SER A 560 -17.60 20.89 6.61
CA SER A 560 -17.96 20.56 5.23
C SER A 560 -19.47 20.34 5.05
N ILE A 561 -20.14 19.69 6.01
CA ILE A 561 -21.58 19.46 5.96
C ILE A 561 -22.35 20.79 6.18
N MET A 562 -21.90 21.63 7.12
CA MET A 562 -22.49 22.96 7.31
C MET A 562 -22.33 23.84 6.07
N ALA A 563 -21.17 23.80 5.43
CA ALA A 563 -20.93 24.50 4.17
C ALA A 563 -21.87 23.99 3.06
N GLN A 564 -22.05 22.69 2.92
CA GLN A 564 -22.97 22.12 1.94
C GLN A 564 -24.43 22.50 2.23
N LEU A 565 -24.85 22.54 3.49
CA LEU A 565 -26.19 22.97 3.90
C LEU A 565 -26.48 24.43 3.48
N VAL A 566 -25.52 25.34 3.77
CA VAL A 566 -25.68 26.77 3.44
C VAL A 566 -25.57 27.02 1.93
N LEU A 567 -24.63 26.34 1.27
CA LEU A 567 -24.29 26.58 -0.14
C LEU A 567 -25.16 25.77 -1.12
N CYS A 568 -26.06 24.90 -0.67
CA CYS A 568 -26.97 24.16 -1.56
C CYS A 568 -27.93 25.06 -2.33
N GLY A 569 -28.26 26.23 -1.79
CA GLY A 569 -29.18 27.20 -2.39
C GLY A 569 -30.65 27.02 -2.00
N GLY A 570 -31.00 25.92 -1.34
CA GLY A 570 -32.38 25.64 -0.94
C GLY A 570 -32.83 26.39 0.30
N MET A 571 -31.91 26.68 1.24
CA MET A 571 -32.21 27.45 2.46
C MET A 571 -31.84 28.92 2.31
N VAL A 572 -30.65 29.17 1.72
CA VAL A 572 -30.10 30.52 1.56
C VAL A 572 -29.92 30.76 0.05
N PRO A 573 -30.44 31.88 -0.51
CA PRO A 573 -30.17 32.22 -1.89
C PRO A 573 -28.68 32.49 -2.06
N VAL A 574 -28.01 31.75 -2.94
CA VAL A 574 -26.56 31.86 -3.19
C VAL A 574 -26.26 32.46 -4.56
N THR A 575 -27.12 32.28 -5.54
CA THR A 575 -26.94 32.75 -6.92
C THR A 575 -26.90 34.26 -6.97
N ASP A 576 -26.02 34.82 -7.81
CA ASP A 576 -25.75 36.24 -7.99
C ASP A 576 -25.28 36.99 -6.72
N ARG A 577 -24.81 36.25 -5.69
CA ARG A 577 -24.17 36.82 -4.50
C ARG A 577 -22.66 36.67 -4.56
N LEU A 578 -21.94 37.79 -4.41
CA LEU A 578 -20.49 37.78 -4.41
C LEU A 578 -19.92 36.79 -3.39
N LEU A 579 -18.95 36.01 -3.76
CA LEU A 579 -18.30 34.91 -3.02
C LEU A 579 -19.20 33.69 -2.77
N LEU A 580 -20.48 33.81 -2.42
CA LEU A 580 -21.34 32.67 -2.12
C LEU A 580 -21.64 31.87 -3.38
N ASP A 581 -21.90 32.55 -4.51
CA ASP A 581 -22.13 31.86 -5.79
C ASP A 581 -20.90 31.05 -6.20
N GLN A 582 -19.72 31.65 -6.18
CA GLN A 582 -18.47 30.98 -6.55
C GLN A 582 -18.13 29.80 -5.62
N LEU A 583 -18.30 29.97 -4.31
CA LEU A 583 -18.04 28.93 -3.34
C LEU A 583 -19.05 27.77 -3.46
N SER A 584 -20.29 28.06 -3.82
CA SER A 584 -21.32 27.04 -4.00
C SER A 584 -21.00 26.04 -5.12
N TRP A 585 -20.25 26.48 -6.15
CA TRP A 585 -19.87 25.64 -7.28
C TRP A 585 -18.97 24.45 -6.89
N ILE A 586 -18.30 24.52 -5.74
CA ILE A 586 -17.41 23.46 -5.24
C ILE A 586 -18.21 22.37 -4.49
N THR A 587 -19.46 22.64 -4.08
CA THR A 587 -20.21 21.73 -3.23
C THR A 587 -21.14 20.83 -4.04
N PRO A 588 -21.10 19.48 -3.84
CA PRO A 588 -22.03 18.56 -4.51
C PRO A 588 -23.50 18.85 -4.21
N ALA A 589 -23.82 19.24 -2.98
CA ALA A 589 -25.20 19.55 -2.58
C ALA A 589 -25.84 20.68 -3.41
N ARG A 590 -25.06 21.64 -3.91
CA ARG A 590 -25.52 22.70 -4.80
C ARG A 590 -26.18 22.17 -6.05
N TRP A 591 -25.49 21.33 -6.77
CA TRP A 591 -25.94 20.78 -8.05
C TRP A 591 -26.93 19.64 -7.87
N GLY A 592 -26.81 18.86 -6.77
CA GLY A 592 -27.79 17.87 -6.40
C GLY A 592 -29.15 18.49 -6.09
N TYR A 593 -29.18 19.61 -5.34
CA TYR A 593 -30.41 20.31 -5.05
C TYR A 593 -31.03 20.96 -6.30
N ALA A 594 -30.18 21.56 -7.15
CA ALA A 594 -30.64 22.15 -8.41
C ALA A 594 -31.27 21.10 -9.34
N ALA A 595 -30.62 19.95 -9.56
CA ALA A 595 -31.14 18.87 -10.38
C ALA A 595 -32.44 18.28 -9.81
N ALA A 596 -32.50 18.05 -8.47
CA ALA A 596 -33.72 17.57 -7.83
C ALA A 596 -34.88 18.57 -7.91
N SER A 597 -34.59 19.86 -7.74
CA SER A 597 -35.55 20.95 -7.91
C SER A 597 -36.06 21.09 -9.35
N SER A 598 -35.20 20.86 -10.34
CA SER A 598 -35.59 20.80 -11.74
C SER A 598 -36.52 19.60 -12.02
N THR A 599 -36.20 18.39 -11.51
CA THR A 599 -37.03 17.19 -11.66
C THR A 599 -38.43 17.36 -11.06
N VAL A 600 -38.53 17.88 -9.84
CA VAL A 600 -39.77 18.02 -9.09
C VAL A 600 -40.57 19.26 -9.49
N ASP A 601 -39.92 20.23 -10.18
CA ASP A 601 -40.49 21.54 -10.54
C ASP A 601 -40.82 22.42 -9.31
N VAL A 602 -39.85 22.59 -8.40
CA VAL A 602 -40.01 23.37 -7.17
C VAL A 602 -40.52 24.79 -7.46
N ARG A 603 -40.08 25.39 -8.58
CA ARG A 603 -40.54 26.74 -8.97
C ARG A 603 -42.04 26.86 -9.19
N HIS A 604 -42.70 25.77 -9.59
CA HIS A 604 -44.13 25.70 -9.77
C HIS A 604 -44.86 25.28 -8.50
N LEU A 605 -44.25 24.36 -7.72
CA LEU A 605 -44.87 23.80 -6.50
C LEU A 605 -44.84 24.75 -5.32
N VAL A 606 -43.86 25.66 -5.26
CA VAL A 606 -43.66 26.56 -4.14
C VAL A 606 -43.76 28.02 -4.60
N PRO A 607 -44.60 28.86 -3.96
CA PRO A 607 -44.66 30.28 -4.29
C PRO A 607 -43.31 30.98 -4.17
N GLY A 608 -42.94 31.81 -5.16
CA GLY A 608 -41.62 32.47 -5.23
C GLY A 608 -41.30 33.42 -4.08
N ALA A 609 -42.29 33.81 -3.29
CA ALA A 609 -42.10 34.61 -2.08
C ALA A 609 -41.49 33.79 -0.91
N LEU A 610 -41.60 32.45 -0.94
CA LEU A 610 -41.20 31.56 0.15
C LEU A 610 -39.87 30.86 -0.10
N VAL A 611 -39.48 30.65 -1.37
CA VAL A 611 -38.24 29.95 -1.76
C VAL A 611 -37.54 30.77 -2.84
N PRO A 612 -36.19 30.87 -2.81
CA PRO A 612 -35.43 31.52 -3.87
C PRO A 612 -35.74 30.93 -5.24
N GLN A 613 -35.93 31.79 -6.25
CA GLN A 613 -36.20 31.39 -7.63
C GLN A 613 -34.85 31.34 -8.41
N ASP A 614 -34.16 30.23 -8.28
CA ASP A 614 -32.86 30.08 -8.91
C ASP A 614 -32.99 29.73 -10.42
N ARG A 615 -32.11 30.26 -11.25
CA ARG A 615 -32.07 30.00 -12.69
C ARG A 615 -31.79 28.52 -13.02
N TRP A 616 -31.06 27.83 -12.16
CA TRP A 616 -30.70 26.41 -12.32
C TRP A 616 -31.84 25.44 -11.99
N TRP A 617 -32.96 25.90 -11.40
CA TRP A 617 -34.09 25.05 -11.01
C TRP A 617 -35.20 25.01 -12.08
N GLN A 618 -34.89 25.38 -13.31
CA GLN A 618 -35.86 25.32 -14.39
C GLN A 618 -36.24 23.89 -14.73
N HIS A 619 -37.53 23.59 -14.85
CA HIS A 619 -38.06 22.29 -15.26
C HIS A 619 -37.80 22.06 -16.75
N THR A 620 -36.52 21.91 -17.13
CA THR A 620 -36.06 21.70 -18.52
C THR A 620 -34.95 20.68 -18.56
N SER A 621 -34.89 19.91 -19.67
CA SER A 621 -33.82 18.92 -19.88
C SER A 621 -32.42 19.58 -19.88
N GLY A 622 -32.31 20.81 -20.40
CA GLY A 622 -31.06 21.55 -20.39
C GLY A 622 -30.53 21.88 -19.00
N ALA A 623 -31.40 22.34 -18.09
CA ALA A 623 -31.01 22.63 -16.69
C ALA A 623 -30.60 21.37 -15.96
N TRP A 624 -31.40 20.30 -16.04
CA TRP A 624 -31.08 19.04 -15.38
C TRP A 624 -29.77 18.40 -15.89
N LEU A 625 -29.56 18.41 -17.22
CA LEU A 625 -28.31 17.89 -17.81
C LEU A 625 -27.10 18.73 -17.39
N PHE A 626 -27.25 20.04 -17.27
CA PHE A 626 -26.18 20.91 -16.78
C PHE A 626 -25.81 20.58 -15.34
N ASP A 627 -26.82 20.45 -14.44
CA ASP A 627 -26.61 20.16 -13.04
C ASP A 627 -25.98 18.76 -12.83
N MET A 628 -26.46 17.77 -13.56
CA MET A 628 -25.89 16.41 -13.56
C MET A 628 -24.48 16.40 -14.17
N GLY A 629 -24.25 17.21 -15.21
CA GLY A 629 -22.93 17.43 -15.80
C GLY A 629 -21.93 18.04 -14.81
N MET A 630 -22.40 18.96 -13.97
CA MET A 630 -21.59 19.55 -12.90
C MET A 630 -21.23 18.54 -11.81
N LEU A 631 -22.17 17.68 -11.39
CA LEU A 631 -21.87 16.57 -10.46
C LEU A 631 -20.84 15.59 -11.05
N ALA A 632 -20.96 15.28 -12.34
CA ALA A 632 -19.99 14.44 -13.05
C ALA A 632 -18.61 15.12 -13.14
N ALA A 633 -18.56 16.39 -13.52
CA ALA A 633 -17.32 17.18 -13.58
C ALA A 633 -16.62 17.26 -12.22
N GLN A 634 -17.37 17.56 -11.15
CA GLN A 634 -16.86 17.55 -9.79
C GLN A 634 -16.27 16.17 -9.43
N SER A 635 -16.98 15.09 -9.74
CA SER A 635 -16.53 13.72 -9.48
C SER A 635 -15.18 13.42 -10.15
N VAL A 636 -15.00 13.84 -11.40
CA VAL A 636 -13.73 13.70 -12.14
C VAL A 636 -12.63 14.56 -11.52
N ILE A 637 -12.92 15.83 -11.20
CA ILE A 637 -11.97 16.76 -10.60
C ILE A 637 -11.51 16.24 -9.23
N TYR A 638 -12.43 15.79 -8.38
CA TYR A 638 -12.10 15.25 -7.06
C TYR A 638 -11.22 14.00 -7.16
N THR A 639 -11.56 13.07 -8.04
CA THR A 639 -10.77 11.86 -8.27
C THR A 639 -9.37 12.19 -8.79
N GLY A 640 -9.27 13.14 -9.73
CA GLY A 640 -8.00 13.64 -10.27
C GLY A 640 -7.13 14.30 -9.19
N PHE A 641 -7.73 15.14 -8.35
CA PHE A 641 -7.05 15.79 -7.22
C PHE A 641 -6.52 14.76 -6.20
N VAL A 642 -7.36 13.80 -5.81
CA VAL A 642 -6.94 12.73 -4.88
C VAL A 642 -5.78 11.94 -5.48
N ARG A 643 -5.85 11.56 -6.76
CA ARG A 643 -4.78 10.85 -7.46
C ARG A 643 -3.47 11.64 -7.44
N TRP A 644 -3.54 12.95 -7.71
CA TRP A 644 -2.36 13.82 -7.67
C TRP A 644 -1.76 13.88 -6.26
N LYS A 645 -2.62 14.04 -5.23
CA LYS A 645 -2.19 14.22 -3.85
C LYS A 645 -1.55 12.98 -3.22
N ILE A 646 -2.03 11.77 -3.59
CA ILE A 646 -1.53 10.50 -3.02
C ILE A 646 -0.37 9.89 -3.82
N ARG A 647 0.09 10.51 -4.93
CA ARG A 647 1.27 10.03 -5.66
C ARG A 647 2.50 10.05 -4.74
N LEU A 648 3.32 9.01 -4.86
CA LEU A 648 4.62 8.99 -4.21
C LEU A 648 5.52 10.03 -4.89
N HIS A 649 5.97 11.02 -4.13
CA HIS A 649 7.05 11.89 -4.56
C HIS A 649 8.36 11.19 -4.17
N ARG A 650 9.09 10.67 -5.16
CA ARG A 650 10.45 10.12 -5.02
C ARG A 650 11.48 11.23 -5.13
#